data_4d2dcb4e1ff0a23d1790e5819654f391
#
_entry.id   4d2dcb4e1ff0a23d1790e5819654f391
#
_cell.length_a   1.000
_cell.length_b   1.000
_cell.length_c   1.000
_cell.angle_alpha   90.00
_cell.angle_beta   90.00
_cell.angle_gamma   90.00
#
_symmetry.space_group_name_H-M   'P 1'
#
loop_
_entity.id
_entity.type
_entity.pdbx_description
1 polymer ?
#
loop_
_entity_poly.entity_id
_entity_poly.type
_entity_poly.pdbx_seq_one_letter_code
_entity_poly.pdbx_strand_id
1 'polypeptide(L)'
;MAKNLFNFNLPYRSFSTTPETPTLYSFLQPCLFSLKKPHFDEPPNLPTPPPHSLSLTPHQLSSLQTTLHKSLITSQTDEAWKSFKTLTTHRSFPPKPLTNSLLTHLSSLGDIHNLKRAFASTIYLIEKNPNLLDFETIHSMLVSMKSANTAAPAFAIVKTMFKNRFFIPFDSWGGVVIDIARNNDNLAAFLPVFEENCRVALSEKMEFMKPDVAGCNAALEACCCELESVTDAERVVGIMSNLGVKPDEFSFGFLAYLYAFKGLGDKIDELRVLMTGFGYSKNNKCFYSNLISGYVKCGNLASVESSFLSSLNDRDGEEVWSFDKDTFCVVVKKYLQMGNIKGLANLIIEAQKFESSNIKVDESIGFGIVNACVSIGLSDKAHSILDEMNALGGSVGLGVYVPILKAYCKENRTAEATLLVMEISSSGLKLDVETYDALIETSMSSQDFQSVFSLFRDMREARIPDLKGSYLTIMTGLMENNRPELMAAFLDEVVEDPRVEVGTHDWNSIIHAFCKAGRLEDARRTFRRMIFLQFEPNDQTYLSMINGYVSAEKYFDVMMLWNEVKRKLSADGPKGIKFDQNLVDAFLYAMVKGGFFEAVMQVVEKSKEMKIFVDKWRYKQAFMEKHKKLKVARLRKKNFRKMEALIAFKNWAGLNA
;
A
#
# COMPACT_ATOMS: atom_id res chain seq x y z
N MET A 1 36.28 27.69 -5.54
CA MET A 1 35.42 26.89 -6.45
C MET A 1 34.41 26.13 -5.61
N ALA A 2 33.33 26.81 -5.25
CA ALA A 2 32.21 26.19 -4.51
C ALA A 2 30.97 27.06 -4.70
N LYS A 3 30.35 26.94 -5.83
CA LYS A 3 29.02 27.46 -6.16
C LYS A 3 28.50 26.54 -7.26
N ASN A 4 27.51 25.75 -6.90
CA ASN A 4 26.57 25.00 -7.76
C ASN A 4 26.32 23.57 -7.22
N LEU A 5 25.59 23.49 -6.10
CA LEU A 5 25.02 22.22 -5.65
C LEU A 5 23.72 22.45 -4.85
N PHE A 6 22.83 23.31 -5.32
CA PHE A 6 21.42 23.37 -4.85
C PHE A 6 20.55 24.04 -5.92
N ASN A 7 20.48 23.41 -7.11
CA ASN A 7 19.36 23.62 -8.00
C ASN A 7 18.47 22.38 -7.91
N PHE A 8 17.58 22.35 -6.94
CA PHE A 8 16.38 21.53 -7.04
C PHE A 8 15.47 22.21 -8.06
N ASN A 9 15.70 21.91 -9.34
CA ASN A 9 14.69 22.01 -10.35
C ASN A 9 13.60 21.00 -9.97
N LEU A 10 12.55 21.49 -9.31
CA LEU A 10 11.25 20.86 -9.44
C LEU A 10 11.04 20.65 -10.93
N PRO A 11 10.69 19.44 -11.41
CA PRO A 11 10.35 19.29 -12.79
C PRO A 11 9.18 20.22 -13.06
N TYR A 12 9.42 21.28 -13.82
CA TYR A 12 8.37 21.94 -14.56
C TYR A 12 7.65 20.82 -15.31
N ARG A 13 6.49 20.42 -14.79
CA ARG A 13 5.57 19.63 -15.59
C ARG A 13 5.36 20.43 -16.85
N SER A 14 5.96 19.95 -17.94
CA SER A 14 5.53 20.32 -19.26
C SER A 14 4.01 20.26 -19.24
N PHE A 15 3.36 21.35 -19.61
CA PHE A 15 1.93 21.39 -19.86
C PHE A 15 1.63 20.37 -20.96
N SER A 16 1.46 19.10 -20.57
CA SER A 16 0.61 18.22 -21.33
C SER A 16 -0.79 18.80 -21.13
N THR A 17 -1.47 19.05 -22.21
CA THR A 17 -2.85 19.51 -22.30
C THR A 17 -3.76 18.73 -21.33
N THR A 18 -3.76 19.15 -20.05
CA THR A 18 -4.81 18.78 -19.11
C THR A 18 -6.07 19.45 -19.63
N PRO A 19 -7.22 18.76 -19.69
CA PRO A 19 -8.46 19.39 -20.06
C PRO A 19 -8.63 20.60 -19.12
N GLU A 20 -8.73 21.80 -19.72
CA GLU A 20 -8.91 23.05 -18.99
C GLU A 20 -10.05 22.88 -18.00
N THR A 21 -9.80 23.17 -16.71
CA THR A 21 -10.86 23.17 -15.70
C THR A 21 -11.97 24.11 -16.17
N PRO A 22 -13.21 23.63 -16.28
CA PRO A 22 -14.29 24.43 -16.87
C PRO A 22 -14.54 25.67 -16.03
N THR A 23 -14.30 26.85 -16.61
CA THR A 23 -14.55 28.15 -15.98
C THR A 23 -16.03 28.48 -15.96
N LEU A 24 -16.47 29.38 -15.06
CA LEU A 24 -17.84 29.87 -15.02
C LEU A 24 -18.27 30.43 -16.39
N TYR A 25 -17.39 31.14 -17.10
CA TYR A 25 -17.65 31.66 -18.44
C TYR A 25 -17.94 30.56 -19.45
N SER A 26 -17.22 29.44 -19.39
CA SER A 26 -17.45 28.27 -20.24
C SER A 26 -18.82 27.62 -19.96
N PHE A 27 -19.34 27.73 -18.74
CA PHE A 27 -20.67 27.25 -18.36
C PHE A 27 -21.79 28.20 -18.83
N LEU A 28 -21.54 29.49 -18.94
CA LEU A 28 -22.50 30.47 -19.39
C LEU A 28 -22.65 30.53 -20.93
N GLN A 29 -21.65 30.02 -21.67
CA GLN A 29 -21.75 29.93 -23.14
C GLN A 29 -22.47 28.65 -23.59
N PRO A 30 -23.24 28.66 -24.57
CA PRO A 30 -24.50 29.29 -25.04
C PRO A 30 -25.70 28.37 -24.82
N CYS A 31 -26.24 28.27 -23.63
CA CYS A 31 -27.20 27.20 -23.37
C CYS A 31 -28.67 27.61 -23.49
N LEU A 32 -29.11 28.64 -22.84
CA LEU A 32 -30.52 29.04 -22.86
C LEU A 32 -30.78 30.36 -23.62
N PHE A 33 -29.81 31.25 -23.54
CA PHE A 33 -29.92 32.58 -24.10
C PHE A 33 -28.70 32.87 -24.96
N SER A 34 -28.83 32.82 -26.29
CA SER A 34 -27.83 33.41 -27.16
C SER A 34 -27.89 34.93 -26.93
N LEU A 35 -26.92 35.45 -26.16
CA LEU A 35 -26.63 36.87 -26.23
C LEU A 35 -26.20 37.12 -27.67
N LYS A 36 -27.08 37.76 -28.48
CA LYS A 36 -26.70 38.32 -29.77
C LYS A 36 -25.49 39.21 -29.49
N LYS A 37 -24.35 38.92 -30.11
CA LYS A 37 -23.23 39.86 -30.15
C LYS A 37 -23.81 41.22 -30.60
N PRO A 38 -23.49 42.34 -29.94
CA PRO A 38 -23.83 43.63 -30.47
C PRO A 38 -23.10 43.76 -31.80
N HIS A 39 -23.85 43.73 -32.89
CA HIS A 39 -23.39 44.16 -34.18
C HIS A 39 -23.23 45.70 -34.08
N PHE A 40 -22.01 46.16 -34.05
CA PHE A 40 -21.68 47.53 -34.38
C PHE A 40 -21.76 47.63 -35.90
N ASP A 41 -22.47 48.64 -36.38
CA ASP A 41 -22.69 49.06 -37.76
C ASP A 41 -23.93 48.52 -38.44
N GLU A 42 -25.08 49.17 -38.09
CA GLU A 42 -26.11 49.52 -39.08
C GLU A 42 -26.86 50.79 -38.59
N PRO A 43 -27.24 51.72 -39.50
CA PRO A 43 -27.86 53.00 -39.16
C PRO A 43 -29.30 52.83 -38.68
N PRO A 44 -29.92 53.85 -38.02
CA PRO A 44 -31.18 53.71 -37.35
C PRO A 44 -32.35 53.74 -38.40
N ASN A 45 -32.97 52.59 -38.56
CA ASN A 45 -34.24 52.50 -39.25
C ASN A 45 -35.39 52.21 -38.29
N LEU A 46 -36.33 53.06 -38.26
CA LEU A 46 -37.74 52.99 -37.82
C LEU A 46 -38.17 51.97 -36.75
N PRO A 47 -39.07 52.37 -35.83
CA PRO A 47 -39.59 51.53 -34.79
C PRO A 47 -40.44 50.40 -35.35
N THR A 48 -39.90 49.21 -35.39
CA THR A 48 -40.72 48.00 -35.56
C THR A 48 -41.56 47.80 -34.31
N PRO A 49 -42.82 47.41 -34.39
CA PRO A 49 -43.68 47.16 -33.25
C PRO A 49 -43.08 45.97 -32.42
N PRO A 50 -43.31 45.94 -31.09
CA PRO A 50 -42.78 44.89 -30.26
C PRO A 50 -43.29 43.52 -30.76
N PRO A 51 -42.45 42.50 -30.86
CA PRO A 51 -42.90 41.18 -31.28
C PRO A 51 -43.95 40.70 -30.27
N HIS A 52 -45.13 40.46 -30.77
CA HIS A 52 -46.21 39.83 -30.03
C HIS A 52 -45.63 38.53 -29.40
N SER A 53 -45.59 38.47 -28.10
CA SER A 53 -45.30 37.25 -27.37
C SER A 53 -46.42 36.26 -27.70
N LEU A 54 -46.19 35.38 -28.67
CA LEU A 54 -47.07 34.26 -28.97
C LEU A 54 -47.09 33.37 -27.70
N SER A 55 -48.12 33.57 -26.88
CA SER A 55 -48.41 32.68 -25.78
C SER A 55 -48.77 31.31 -26.34
N LEU A 56 -48.14 30.26 -25.86
CA LEU A 56 -48.47 28.87 -26.24
C LEU A 56 -49.95 28.60 -25.95
N THR A 57 -50.65 28.01 -26.92
CA THR A 57 -52.01 27.52 -26.65
C THR A 57 -52.00 26.39 -25.61
N PRO A 58 -53.07 26.21 -24.82
CA PRO A 58 -53.12 25.15 -23.81
C PRO A 58 -52.83 23.75 -24.38
N HIS A 59 -53.22 23.50 -25.61
CA HIS A 59 -52.98 22.24 -26.31
C HIS A 59 -51.47 22.06 -26.65
N GLN A 60 -50.80 23.11 -27.10
CA GLN A 60 -49.36 23.08 -27.39
C GLN A 60 -48.54 22.92 -26.11
N LEU A 61 -48.95 23.53 -25.01
CA LEU A 61 -48.33 23.39 -23.70
C LEU A 61 -48.43 21.94 -23.20
N SER A 62 -49.61 21.34 -23.25
CA SER A 62 -49.84 19.93 -22.88
C SER A 62 -49.06 18.98 -23.79
N SER A 63 -48.99 19.22 -25.09
CA SER A 63 -48.20 18.42 -26.02
C SER A 63 -46.72 18.48 -25.73
N LEU A 64 -46.15 19.65 -25.45
CA LEU A 64 -44.73 19.81 -25.09
C LEU A 64 -44.37 19.14 -23.73
N GLN A 65 -45.27 19.22 -22.75
CA GLN A 65 -45.08 18.54 -21.45
C GLN A 65 -45.12 17.03 -21.61
N THR A 66 -46.05 16.50 -22.43
CA THR A 66 -46.11 15.05 -22.72
C THR A 66 -44.90 14.55 -23.49
N THR A 67 -44.41 15.35 -24.45
CA THR A 67 -43.15 15.05 -25.18
C THR A 67 -41.94 15.05 -24.25
N LEU A 68 -41.85 16.03 -23.36
CA LEU A 68 -40.80 16.10 -22.34
C LEU A 68 -40.84 14.87 -21.43
N HIS A 69 -42.00 14.49 -20.93
CA HIS A 69 -42.17 13.31 -20.09
C HIS A 69 -41.78 12.01 -20.83
N LYS A 70 -42.22 11.86 -22.07
CA LYS A 70 -41.90 10.68 -22.89
C LYS A 70 -40.41 10.59 -23.19
N SER A 71 -39.77 11.71 -23.57
CA SER A 71 -38.33 11.74 -23.87
C SER A 71 -37.46 11.48 -22.63
N LEU A 72 -37.91 11.86 -21.44
CA LEU A 72 -37.22 11.47 -20.19
C LEU A 72 -37.32 9.97 -19.92
N ILE A 73 -38.48 9.36 -20.13
CA ILE A 73 -38.65 7.89 -19.95
C ILE A 73 -37.80 7.13 -20.99
N THR A 74 -37.71 7.61 -22.22
CA THR A 74 -36.93 6.99 -23.30
C THR A 74 -35.47 7.39 -23.32
N SER A 75 -35.01 8.17 -22.33
CA SER A 75 -33.62 8.68 -22.20
C SER A 75 -33.14 9.50 -23.44
N GLN A 76 -34.06 10.14 -24.15
CA GLN A 76 -33.75 11.01 -25.29
C GLN A 76 -33.45 12.45 -24.83
N THR A 77 -32.23 12.66 -24.34
CA THR A 77 -31.77 13.87 -23.64
C THR A 77 -31.94 15.14 -24.50
N ASP A 78 -31.61 15.11 -25.78
CA ASP A 78 -31.66 16.28 -26.65
C ASP A 78 -33.10 16.70 -26.96
N GLU A 79 -34.03 15.76 -27.08
CA GLU A 79 -35.46 16.07 -27.29
C GLU A 79 -36.09 16.61 -26.01
N ALA A 80 -35.75 16.02 -24.85
CA ALA A 80 -36.16 16.54 -23.55
C ALA A 80 -35.69 18.00 -23.38
N TRP A 81 -34.43 18.25 -23.68
CA TRP A 81 -33.83 19.58 -23.61
C TRP A 81 -34.51 20.58 -24.56
N LYS A 82 -34.79 20.22 -25.81
CA LYS A 82 -35.50 21.07 -26.78
C LYS A 82 -36.90 21.44 -26.29
N SER A 83 -37.65 20.47 -25.79
CA SER A 83 -38.99 20.68 -25.24
C SER A 83 -38.98 21.62 -24.06
N PHE A 84 -38.05 21.44 -23.12
CA PHE A 84 -37.87 22.32 -21.97
C PHE A 84 -37.48 23.75 -22.39
N LYS A 85 -36.51 23.86 -23.31
CA LYS A 85 -36.08 25.17 -23.84
C LYS A 85 -37.23 25.93 -24.49
N THR A 86 -38.07 25.24 -25.28
CA THR A 86 -39.26 25.85 -25.92
C THR A 86 -40.24 26.34 -24.87
N LEU A 87 -40.52 25.55 -23.83
CA LEU A 87 -41.40 25.97 -22.74
C LEU A 87 -40.87 27.21 -22.03
N THR A 88 -39.59 27.22 -21.66
CA THR A 88 -38.98 28.36 -20.94
C THR A 88 -38.86 29.64 -21.77
N THR A 89 -38.64 29.56 -23.08
CA THR A 89 -38.64 30.71 -23.99
C THR A 89 -40.01 31.39 -24.04
N HIS A 90 -41.09 30.63 -23.92
CA HIS A 90 -42.46 31.17 -23.87
C HIS A 90 -42.93 31.48 -22.44
N ARG A 91 -42.02 31.58 -21.46
CA ARG A 91 -42.29 31.83 -20.04
C ARG A 91 -43.27 30.84 -19.38
N SER A 92 -43.40 29.66 -19.97
CA SER A 92 -44.18 28.56 -19.42
C SER A 92 -43.24 27.55 -18.75
N PHE A 93 -43.61 27.05 -17.58
CA PHE A 93 -42.80 26.12 -16.84
C PHE A 93 -43.47 24.75 -16.79
N PRO A 94 -42.72 23.65 -16.93
CA PRO A 94 -43.25 22.32 -16.66
C PRO A 94 -43.63 22.16 -15.17
N PRO A 95 -44.47 21.18 -14.82
CA PRO A 95 -44.77 20.85 -13.43
C PRO A 95 -43.47 20.50 -12.63
N LYS A 96 -43.49 20.80 -11.34
CA LYS A 96 -42.35 20.59 -10.45
C LYS A 96 -41.70 19.21 -10.57
N PRO A 97 -42.41 18.05 -10.56
CA PRO A 97 -41.79 16.74 -10.70
C PRO A 97 -41.02 16.55 -12.00
N LEU A 98 -41.61 17.07 -13.11
CA LEU A 98 -41.00 16.92 -14.43
C LEU A 98 -39.77 17.81 -14.61
N THR A 99 -39.77 18.99 -13.98
CA THR A 99 -38.61 19.90 -13.93
C THR A 99 -37.44 19.25 -13.18
N ASN A 100 -37.69 18.70 -11.99
CA ASN A 100 -36.66 18.06 -11.18
C ASN A 100 -36.14 16.77 -11.84
N SER A 101 -37.04 15.96 -12.46
CA SER A 101 -36.61 14.76 -13.21
C SER A 101 -35.69 15.14 -14.38
N LEU A 102 -35.95 16.23 -15.09
CA LEU A 102 -35.05 16.69 -16.16
C LEU A 102 -33.69 17.12 -15.62
N LEU A 103 -33.66 17.90 -14.56
CA LEU A 103 -32.40 18.38 -13.97
C LEU A 103 -31.56 17.23 -13.43
N THR A 104 -32.19 16.29 -12.73
CA THR A 104 -31.52 15.08 -12.22
C THR A 104 -30.99 14.21 -13.38
N HIS A 105 -31.79 14.03 -14.45
CA HIS A 105 -31.33 13.30 -15.63
C HIS A 105 -30.13 13.98 -16.29
N LEU A 106 -30.18 15.30 -16.53
CA LEU A 106 -29.06 16.05 -17.13
C LEU A 106 -27.78 16.00 -16.27
N SER A 107 -27.93 16.08 -14.94
CA SER A 107 -26.78 16.06 -14.02
C SER A 107 -26.16 14.66 -13.85
N SER A 108 -26.98 13.60 -13.95
CA SER A 108 -26.52 12.20 -13.75
C SER A 108 -25.74 11.62 -14.94
N LEU A 109 -25.82 12.23 -16.13
CA LEU A 109 -25.11 11.74 -17.32
C LEU A 109 -23.60 11.90 -17.28
N GLY A 110 -23.05 12.67 -16.35
CA GLY A 110 -21.61 12.87 -16.18
C GLY A 110 -20.91 13.65 -17.30
N ASP A 111 -21.63 14.07 -18.32
CA ASP A 111 -21.13 14.84 -19.45
C ASP A 111 -21.17 16.34 -19.14
N ILE A 112 -20.07 17.05 -19.40
CA ILE A 112 -19.91 18.49 -19.17
C ILE A 112 -20.96 19.30 -19.93
N HIS A 113 -21.35 18.86 -21.14
CA HIS A 113 -22.35 19.58 -21.95
C HIS A 113 -23.74 19.56 -21.31
N ASN A 114 -24.16 18.39 -20.81
CA ASN A 114 -25.44 18.26 -20.12
C ASN A 114 -25.40 18.88 -18.72
N LEU A 115 -24.27 18.85 -18.05
CA LEU A 115 -24.07 19.54 -16.76
C LEU A 115 -24.18 21.07 -16.93
N LYS A 116 -23.71 21.66 -18.06
CA LYS A 116 -23.92 23.07 -18.42
C LYS A 116 -25.39 23.39 -18.62
N ARG A 117 -26.13 22.49 -19.28
CA ARG A 117 -27.60 22.66 -19.48
C ARG A 117 -28.34 22.64 -18.14
N ALA A 118 -27.96 21.67 -17.25
CA ALA A 118 -28.52 21.58 -15.89
C ALA A 118 -28.23 22.87 -15.10
N PHE A 119 -26.99 23.33 -15.09
CA PHE A 119 -26.56 24.54 -14.42
C PHE A 119 -27.35 25.77 -14.88
N ALA A 120 -27.39 26.03 -16.20
CA ALA A 120 -28.09 27.17 -16.75
C ALA A 120 -29.60 27.15 -16.44
N SER A 121 -30.22 25.97 -16.49
CA SER A 121 -31.62 25.78 -16.12
C SER A 121 -31.86 26.05 -14.64
N THR A 122 -31.00 25.56 -13.78
CA THR A 122 -31.13 25.76 -12.33
C THR A 122 -30.98 27.22 -11.95
N ILE A 123 -29.96 27.93 -12.47
CA ILE A 123 -29.83 29.38 -12.25
C ILE A 123 -31.07 30.12 -12.68
N TYR A 124 -31.56 29.82 -13.91
CA TYR A 124 -32.77 30.46 -14.43
C TYR A 124 -34.01 30.19 -13.59
N LEU A 125 -34.19 28.97 -13.09
CA LEU A 125 -35.32 28.61 -12.24
C LEU A 125 -35.22 29.26 -10.86
N ILE A 126 -34.04 29.34 -10.25
CA ILE A 126 -33.82 30.04 -8.97
C ILE A 126 -34.21 31.52 -9.11
N GLU A 127 -33.88 32.16 -10.25
CA GLU A 127 -34.19 33.57 -10.48
C GLU A 127 -35.68 33.86 -10.82
N LYS A 128 -36.35 32.92 -11.50
CA LYS A 128 -37.71 33.17 -12.04
C LYS A 128 -38.82 32.46 -11.27
N ASN A 129 -38.57 31.23 -10.82
CA ASN A 129 -39.57 30.44 -10.10
C ASN A 129 -38.91 29.36 -9.22
N PRO A 130 -38.34 29.73 -8.08
CA PRO A 130 -37.62 28.82 -7.20
C PRO A 130 -38.48 27.69 -6.61
N ASN A 131 -39.80 27.89 -6.53
CA ASN A 131 -40.73 26.89 -6.00
C ASN A 131 -40.82 25.60 -6.83
N LEU A 132 -40.30 25.60 -8.04
CA LEU A 132 -40.23 24.43 -8.91
C LEU A 132 -39.06 23.52 -8.62
N LEU A 133 -38.11 23.97 -7.81
CA LEU A 133 -36.92 23.20 -7.46
C LEU A 133 -37.09 22.46 -6.15
N ASP A 134 -36.59 21.24 -6.09
CA ASP A 134 -36.44 20.46 -4.87
C ASP A 134 -34.97 20.55 -4.39
N PHE A 135 -34.79 20.54 -3.08
CA PHE A 135 -33.44 20.57 -2.47
C PHE A 135 -32.63 19.32 -2.84
N GLU A 136 -33.26 18.14 -3.00
CA GLU A 136 -32.61 16.89 -3.42
C GLU A 136 -32.03 17.02 -4.87
N THR A 137 -32.75 17.72 -5.75
CA THR A 137 -32.25 17.95 -7.10
C THR A 137 -31.04 18.86 -7.11
N ILE A 138 -31.00 19.89 -6.26
CA ILE A 138 -29.84 20.77 -6.12
C ILE A 138 -28.67 20.01 -5.51
N HIS A 139 -28.92 19.20 -4.49
CA HIS A 139 -27.90 18.33 -3.90
C HIS A 139 -27.29 17.40 -4.95
N SER A 140 -28.11 16.65 -5.69
CA SER A 140 -27.66 15.74 -6.77
C SER A 140 -26.82 16.47 -7.82
N MET A 141 -27.22 17.69 -8.17
CA MET A 141 -26.48 18.51 -9.13
C MET A 141 -25.12 18.97 -8.58
N LEU A 142 -25.04 19.40 -7.33
CA LEU A 142 -23.78 19.77 -6.68
C LEU A 142 -22.84 18.55 -6.56
N VAL A 143 -23.37 17.35 -6.27
CA VAL A 143 -22.60 16.10 -6.27
C VAL A 143 -22.03 15.80 -7.66
N SER A 144 -22.83 16.01 -8.72
CA SER A 144 -22.34 15.85 -10.10
C SER A 144 -21.27 16.88 -10.46
N MET A 145 -21.37 18.10 -9.93
CA MET A 145 -20.35 19.14 -10.08
C MET A 145 -19.07 18.82 -9.32
N LYS A 146 -19.18 18.19 -8.14
CA LYS A 146 -18.02 17.66 -7.41
C LYS A 146 -17.27 16.61 -8.24
N SER A 147 -17.98 15.66 -8.82
CA SER A 147 -17.41 14.62 -9.68
C SER A 147 -16.74 15.19 -10.94
N ALA A 148 -17.31 16.26 -11.50
CA ALA A 148 -16.78 16.97 -12.67
C ALA A 148 -15.71 18.04 -12.32
N ASN A 149 -15.37 18.20 -11.04
CA ASN A 149 -14.43 19.20 -10.51
C ASN A 149 -14.72 20.65 -10.96
N THR A 150 -16.00 21.07 -10.89
CA THR A 150 -16.48 22.38 -11.37
C THR A 150 -16.84 23.30 -10.20
N ALA A 151 -15.83 23.92 -9.57
CA ALA A 151 -16.01 24.75 -8.37
C ALA A 151 -16.80 26.06 -8.64
N ALA A 152 -16.40 26.83 -9.62
CA ALA A 152 -16.99 28.13 -9.88
C ALA A 152 -18.53 28.09 -10.17
N PRO A 153 -19.05 27.13 -10.97
CA PRO A 153 -20.48 26.94 -11.13
C PRO A 153 -21.20 26.53 -9.85
N ALA A 154 -20.61 25.64 -9.03
CA ALA A 154 -21.23 25.24 -7.78
C ALA A 154 -21.40 26.42 -6.81
N PHE A 155 -20.35 27.22 -6.63
CA PHE A 155 -20.44 28.46 -5.83
C PHE A 155 -21.44 29.49 -6.42
N ALA A 156 -21.55 29.58 -7.76
CA ALA A 156 -22.50 30.45 -8.40
C ALA A 156 -23.96 30.08 -8.12
N ILE A 157 -24.28 28.76 -8.06
CA ILE A 157 -25.59 28.29 -7.66
C ILE A 157 -25.94 28.76 -6.26
N VAL A 158 -25.03 28.47 -5.29
CA VAL A 158 -25.30 28.80 -3.88
C VAL A 158 -25.41 30.31 -3.66
N LYS A 159 -24.55 31.13 -4.30
CA LYS A 159 -24.67 32.60 -4.28
C LYS A 159 -25.98 33.08 -4.87
N THR A 160 -26.45 32.46 -5.98
CA THR A 160 -27.72 32.81 -6.61
C THR A 160 -28.90 32.42 -5.73
N MET A 161 -28.82 31.32 -5.00
CA MET A 161 -29.82 30.90 -4.01
C MET A 161 -29.99 31.97 -2.93
N PHE A 162 -28.91 32.42 -2.28
CA PHE A 162 -28.96 33.47 -1.27
C PHE A 162 -29.49 34.79 -1.81
N LYS A 163 -29.02 35.20 -3.00
CA LYS A 163 -29.49 36.43 -3.68
C LYS A 163 -31.00 36.44 -3.91
N ASN A 164 -31.58 35.30 -4.27
CA ASN A 164 -33.01 35.18 -4.58
C ASN A 164 -33.84 34.68 -3.40
N ARG A 165 -33.27 34.64 -2.17
CA ARG A 165 -33.92 34.17 -0.94
C ARG A 165 -34.51 32.76 -1.05
N PHE A 166 -33.86 31.92 -1.85
CA PHE A 166 -34.17 30.50 -1.94
C PHE A 166 -33.29 29.72 -0.99
N PHE A 167 -33.81 29.47 0.21
CA PHE A 167 -33.06 28.83 1.30
C PHE A 167 -33.36 27.35 1.37
N ILE A 168 -32.30 26.54 1.41
CA ILE A 168 -32.35 25.08 1.57
C ILE A 168 -31.51 24.66 2.76
N PRO A 169 -31.75 23.46 3.38
CA PRO A 169 -30.99 22.98 4.50
C PRO A 169 -29.48 22.97 4.24
N PHE A 170 -28.68 23.38 5.24
CA PHE A 170 -27.22 23.40 5.13
C PHE A 170 -26.67 22.03 4.74
N ASP A 171 -27.21 20.95 5.33
CA ASP A 171 -26.79 19.56 5.04
C ASP A 171 -26.94 19.17 3.57
N SER A 172 -27.85 19.83 2.83
CA SER A 172 -28.08 19.53 1.42
C SER A 172 -27.02 20.09 0.48
N TRP A 173 -26.24 21.09 0.89
CA TRP A 173 -25.25 21.73 0.02
C TRP A 173 -23.89 21.96 0.68
N GLY A 174 -23.84 22.21 2.00
CA GLY A 174 -22.64 22.66 2.69
C GLY A 174 -21.48 21.68 2.55
N GLY A 175 -21.68 20.42 2.91
CA GLY A 175 -20.64 19.39 2.81
C GLY A 175 -20.10 19.20 1.39
N VAL A 176 -20.99 19.21 0.39
CA VAL A 176 -20.59 19.03 -1.02
C VAL A 176 -19.75 20.22 -1.51
N VAL A 177 -20.13 21.44 -1.15
CA VAL A 177 -19.40 22.67 -1.55
C VAL A 177 -18.05 22.76 -0.85
N ILE A 178 -17.95 22.33 0.41
CA ILE A 178 -16.69 22.22 1.15
C ILE A 178 -15.75 21.23 0.44
N ASP A 179 -16.24 20.06 0.06
CA ASP A 179 -15.45 19.06 -0.66
C ASP A 179 -14.97 19.58 -2.02
N ILE A 180 -15.84 20.30 -2.75
CA ILE A 180 -15.47 20.96 -4.01
C ILE A 180 -14.36 21.98 -3.77
N ALA A 181 -14.47 22.78 -2.71
CA ALA A 181 -13.48 23.79 -2.36
C ALA A 181 -12.11 23.16 -2.03
N ARG A 182 -12.10 22.10 -1.21
CA ARG A 182 -10.88 21.35 -0.87
C ARG A 182 -10.24 20.70 -2.10
N ASN A 183 -11.02 20.08 -2.97
CA ASN A 183 -10.50 19.44 -4.19
C ASN A 183 -9.85 20.43 -5.17
N ASN A 184 -10.14 21.73 -5.02
CA ASN A 184 -9.60 22.80 -5.85
C ASN A 184 -8.58 23.68 -5.11
N ASP A 185 -8.12 23.27 -3.93
CA ASP A 185 -7.17 24.01 -3.07
C ASP A 185 -7.61 25.47 -2.87
N ASN A 186 -8.90 25.73 -2.68
CA ASN A 186 -9.48 27.05 -2.54
C ASN A 186 -10.63 27.06 -1.52
N LEU A 187 -10.33 26.64 -0.32
CA LEU A 187 -11.32 26.59 0.76
C LEU A 187 -11.70 28.01 1.23
N ALA A 188 -10.83 29.00 1.04
CA ALA A 188 -11.11 30.40 1.33
C ALA A 188 -12.32 30.93 0.54
N ALA A 189 -12.62 30.38 -0.65
CA ALA A 189 -13.82 30.74 -1.40
C ALA A 189 -15.13 30.33 -0.70
N PHE A 190 -15.08 29.36 0.21
CA PHE A 190 -16.23 28.94 1.02
C PHE A 190 -16.59 29.96 2.09
N LEU A 191 -15.63 30.68 2.67
CA LEU A 191 -15.85 31.58 3.81
C LEU A 191 -16.94 32.64 3.57
N PRO A 192 -16.99 33.40 2.45
CA PRO A 192 -18.04 34.38 2.22
C PRO A 192 -19.45 33.75 2.10
N VAL A 193 -19.51 32.53 1.59
CA VAL A 193 -20.78 31.79 1.46
C VAL A 193 -21.24 31.27 2.82
N PHE A 194 -20.29 30.79 3.61
CA PHE A 194 -20.54 30.36 5.00
C PHE A 194 -21.02 31.53 5.87
N GLU A 195 -20.36 32.69 5.81
CA GLU A 195 -20.74 33.88 6.58
C GLU A 195 -22.15 34.37 6.20
N GLU A 196 -22.47 34.39 4.90
CA GLU A 196 -23.78 34.78 4.43
C GLU A 196 -24.86 33.79 4.91
N ASN A 197 -24.57 32.48 4.84
CA ASN A 197 -25.46 31.44 5.39
C ASN A 197 -25.71 31.64 6.89
N CYS A 198 -24.67 31.86 7.68
CA CYS A 198 -24.77 32.09 9.12
C CYS A 198 -25.54 33.38 9.43
N ARG A 199 -25.31 34.45 8.66
CA ARG A 199 -26.03 35.72 8.78
C ARG A 199 -27.52 35.52 8.56
N VAL A 200 -27.91 34.78 7.52
CA VAL A 200 -29.32 34.48 7.24
C VAL A 200 -29.92 33.59 8.31
N ALA A 201 -29.22 32.54 8.71
CA ALA A 201 -29.66 31.61 9.78
C ALA A 201 -29.98 32.36 11.09
N LEU A 202 -29.12 33.33 11.46
CA LEU A 202 -29.31 34.14 12.69
C LEU A 202 -30.42 35.19 12.50
N SER A 203 -30.44 35.91 11.39
CA SER A 203 -31.40 37.00 11.16
C SER A 203 -32.82 36.51 10.98
N GLU A 204 -33.02 35.42 10.23
CA GLU A 204 -34.33 34.82 9.91
C GLU A 204 -34.72 33.70 10.90
N LYS A 205 -33.84 33.39 11.88
CA LYS A 205 -34.02 32.30 12.88
C LYS A 205 -34.32 30.94 12.25
N MET A 206 -33.63 30.61 11.17
CA MET A 206 -33.82 29.36 10.41
C MET A 206 -32.88 28.27 10.92
N GLU A 207 -33.37 27.36 11.78
CA GLU A 207 -32.60 26.26 12.36
C GLU A 207 -32.00 25.31 11.30
N PHE A 208 -32.72 25.03 10.22
CA PHE A 208 -32.27 24.13 9.17
C PHE A 208 -31.09 24.67 8.32
N MET A 209 -30.80 25.96 8.43
CA MET A 209 -29.65 26.59 7.77
C MET A 209 -28.42 26.65 8.67
N LYS A 210 -28.52 26.26 9.93
CA LYS A 210 -27.36 26.25 10.83
C LYS A 210 -26.33 25.26 10.32
N PRO A 211 -25.06 25.69 10.14
CA PRO A 211 -23.98 24.77 9.84
C PRO A 211 -23.73 23.85 11.05
N ASP A 212 -23.31 22.64 10.74
CA ASP A 212 -22.78 21.70 11.72
C ASP A 212 -21.35 22.07 12.12
N VAL A 213 -20.77 21.31 13.05
CA VAL A 213 -19.38 21.51 13.49
C VAL A 213 -18.40 21.34 12.34
N ALA A 214 -18.65 20.41 11.40
CA ALA A 214 -17.79 20.16 10.25
C ALA A 214 -17.77 21.37 9.28
N GLY A 215 -18.92 22.02 9.06
CA GLY A 215 -19.02 23.26 8.28
C GLY A 215 -18.29 24.43 8.92
N CYS A 216 -18.38 24.55 10.25
CA CYS A 216 -17.63 25.55 11.03
C CYS A 216 -16.12 25.29 10.98
N ASN A 217 -15.71 24.03 11.10
CA ASN A 217 -14.31 23.64 11.01
C ASN A 217 -13.72 23.92 9.62
N ALA A 218 -14.48 23.70 8.55
CA ALA A 218 -14.04 24.06 7.21
C ALA A 218 -13.81 25.58 7.07
N ALA A 219 -14.68 26.41 7.66
CA ALA A 219 -14.47 27.86 7.70
C ALA A 219 -13.24 28.25 8.54
N LEU A 220 -13.01 27.59 9.71
CA LEU A 220 -11.82 27.77 10.52
C LEU A 220 -10.55 27.35 9.76
N GLU A 221 -10.58 26.20 9.10
CA GLU A 221 -9.47 25.71 8.27
C GLU A 221 -9.09 26.74 7.19
N ALA A 222 -10.09 27.32 6.49
CA ALA A 222 -9.88 28.38 5.52
C ALA A 222 -9.20 29.60 6.14
N CYS A 223 -9.68 30.06 7.30
CA CYS A 223 -9.10 31.21 8.00
C CYS A 223 -7.67 30.93 8.51
N CYS A 224 -7.44 29.75 9.06
CA CYS A 224 -6.19 29.41 9.74
C CYS A 224 -5.08 28.98 8.77
N CYS A 225 -5.42 28.18 7.76
CA CYS A 225 -4.43 27.54 6.88
C CYS A 225 -4.21 28.30 5.57
N GLU A 226 -5.26 28.88 4.97
CA GLU A 226 -5.17 29.58 3.68
C GLU A 226 -5.04 31.11 3.84
N LEU A 227 -5.95 31.73 4.61
CA LEU A 227 -5.95 33.19 4.81
C LEU A 227 -4.94 33.65 5.88
N GLU A 228 -4.56 32.75 6.77
CA GLU A 228 -3.65 33.03 7.89
C GLU A 228 -4.07 34.25 8.72
N SER A 229 -5.37 34.44 8.88
CA SER A 229 -5.99 35.62 9.49
C SER A 229 -6.58 35.29 10.86
N VAL A 230 -6.00 35.87 11.91
CA VAL A 230 -6.46 35.72 13.29
C VAL A 230 -7.86 36.36 13.46
N THR A 231 -8.08 37.52 12.87
CA THR A 231 -9.35 38.25 13.01
C THR A 231 -10.52 37.49 12.38
N ASP A 232 -10.28 36.85 11.24
CA ASP A 232 -11.32 36.06 10.57
C ASP A 232 -11.61 34.77 11.33
N ALA A 233 -10.57 34.10 11.85
CA ALA A 233 -10.73 32.90 12.69
C ALA A 233 -11.53 33.19 13.98
N GLU A 234 -11.21 34.28 14.67
CA GLU A 234 -11.94 34.71 15.87
C GLU A 234 -13.39 35.11 15.56
N ARG A 235 -13.64 35.70 14.38
CA ARG A 235 -14.99 35.99 13.90
C ARG A 235 -15.79 34.71 13.68
N VAL A 236 -15.20 33.68 13.10
CA VAL A 236 -15.85 32.36 12.92
C VAL A 236 -16.18 31.74 14.28
N VAL A 237 -15.25 31.78 15.25
CA VAL A 237 -15.50 31.31 16.64
C VAL A 237 -16.66 32.08 17.27
N GLY A 238 -16.72 33.40 17.09
CA GLY A 238 -17.86 34.21 17.54
C GLY A 238 -19.20 33.80 16.88
N ILE A 239 -19.17 33.48 15.60
CA ILE A 239 -20.35 32.96 14.88
C ILE A 239 -20.77 31.60 15.46
N MET A 240 -19.83 30.66 15.71
CA MET A 240 -20.12 29.35 16.34
C MET A 240 -20.82 29.55 17.68
N SER A 241 -20.31 30.45 18.52
CA SER A 241 -20.90 30.76 19.81
C SER A 241 -22.33 31.30 19.68
N ASN A 242 -22.58 32.23 18.74
CA ASN A 242 -23.92 32.81 18.49
C ASN A 242 -24.93 31.78 17.96
N LEU A 243 -24.46 30.79 17.17
CA LEU A 243 -25.27 29.70 16.66
C LEU A 243 -25.48 28.56 17.68
N GLY A 244 -24.77 28.60 18.83
CA GLY A 244 -24.76 27.53 19.81
C GLY A 244 -24.04 26.26 19.38
N VAL A 245 -23.15 26.36 18.38
CA VAL A 245 -22.29 25.26 17.92
C VAL A 245 -21.06 25.19 18.82
N LYS A 246 -20.84 24.04 19.46
CA LYS A 246 -19.68 23.84 20.33
C LYS A 246 -18.45 23.48 19.50
N PRO A 247 -17.30 24.17 19.73
CA PRO A 247 -16.03 23.77 19.11
C PRO A 247 -15.64 22.35 19.52
N ASP A 248 -15.04 21.62 18.58
CA ASP A 248 -14.49 20.29 18.79
C ASP A 248 -12.95 20.30 18.80
N GLU A 249 -12.34 19.13 18.88
CA GLU A 249 -10.87 18.97 18.87
C GLU A 249 -10.21 19.58 17.62
N PHE A 250 -10.85 19.49 16.47
CA PHE A 250 -10.35 20.06 15.22
C PHE A 250 -10.41 21.57 15.24
N SER A 251 -11.48 22.16 15.80
CA SER A 251 -11.60 23.60 15.98
C SER A 251 -10.44 24.16 16.81
N PHE A 252 -10.13 23.50 17.94
CA PHE A 252 -9.00 23.85 18.78
C PHE A 252 -7.66 23.63 18.09
N GLY A 253 -7.54 22.57 17.28
CA GLY A 253 -6.35 22.28 16.49
C GLY A 253 -6.04 23.39 15.48
N PHE A 254 -7.01 23.84 14.69
CA PHE A 254 -6.81 24.91 13.71
C PHE A 254 -6.40 26.24 14.37
N LEU A 255 -7.02 26.58 15.48
CA LEU A 255 -6.65 27.78 16.25
C LEU A 255 -5.24 27.67 16.83
N ALA A 256 -4.86 26.51 17.38
CA ALA A 256 -3.51 26.25 17.87
C ALA A 256 -2.46 26.41 16.77
N TYR A 257 -2.73 25.87 15.58
CA TYR A 257 -1.87 26.06 14.41
C TYR A 257 -1.67 27.54 14.08
N LEU A 258 -2.77 28.30 13.97
CA LEU A 258 -2.71 29.72 13.61
C LEU A 258 -1.98 30.56 14.66
N TYR A 259 -2.29 30.36 15.94
CA TYR A 259 -1.66 31.12 17.03
C TYR A 259 -0.16 30.78 17.16
N ALA A 260 0.22 29.51 16.99
CA ALA A 260 1.62 29.10 16.94
C ALA A 260 2.34 29.72 15.75
N PHE A 261 1.72 29.71 14.58
CA PHE A 261 2.29 30.32 13.38
C PHE A 261 2.51 31.84 13.54
N LYS A 262 1.58 32.54 14.21
CA LYS A 262 1.70 33.99 14.48
C LYS A 262 2.52 34.33 15.74
N GLY A 263 2.97 33.30 16.49
CA GLY A 263 3.77 33.51 17.71
C GLY A 263 2.97 34.07 18.90
N LEU A 264 1.68 33.82 18.99
CA LEU A 264 0.76 34.34 19.99
C LEU A 264 0.67 33.39 21.20
N GLY A 265 1.72 33.34 22.03
CA GLY A 265 1.82 32.44 23.18
C GLY A 265 0.66 32.57 24.16
N ASP A 266 0.32 33.81 24.54
CA ASP A 266 -0.76 34.09 25.52
C ASP A 266 -2.10 33.51 25.07
N LYS A 267 -2.41 33.60 23.75
CA LYS A 267 -3.64 33.03 23.18
C LYS A 267 -3.63 31.50 23.15
N ILE A 268 -2.46 30.87 23.04
CA ILE A 268 -2.34 29.40 23.13
C ILE A 268 -2.67 28.93 24.53
N ASP A 269 -2.20 29.66 25.55
CA ASP A 269 -2.50 29.31 26.95
C ASP A 269 -3.99 29.53 27.29
N GLU A 270 -4.60 30.62 26.80
CA GLU A 270 -6.05 30.83 26.89
C GLU A 270 -6.81 29.70 26.18
N LEU A 271 -6.36 29.27 25.00
CA LEU A 271 -6.99 28.18 24.24
C LEU A 271 -6.93 26.85 24.97
N ARG A 272 -5.82 26.55 25.67
CA ARG A 272 -5.70 25.36 26.54
C ARG A 272 -6.71 25.37 27.70
N VAL A 273 -6.88 26.53 28.34
CA VAL A 273 -7.86 26.70 29.40
C VAL A 273 -9.29 26.50 28.89
N LEU A 274 -9.61 27.07 27.75
CA LEU A 274 -10.91 26.90 27.09
C LEU A 274 -11.17 25.44 26.74
N MET A 275 -10.21 24.75 26.12
CA MET A 275 -10.31 23.34 25.74
C MET A 275 -10.64 22.46 26.95
N THR A 276 -9.95 22.65 28.07
CA THR A 276 -10.26 21.93 29.31
C THR A 276 -11.62 22.29 29.89
N GLY A 277 -12.05 23.54 29.77
CA GLY A 277 -13.39 23.98 30.16
C GLY A 277 -14.53 23.33 29.38
N PHE A 278 -14.27 22.94 28.10
CA PHE A 278 -15.20 22.15 27.29
C PHE A 278 -15.13 20.65 27.56
N GLY A 279 -14.25 20.18 28.45
CA GLY A 279 -14.12 18.78 28.86
C GLY A 279 -13.17 17.96 27.99
N TYR A 280 -12.37 18.59 27.16
CA TYR A 280 -11.33 17.89 26.39
C TYR A 280 -10.06 17.70 27.22
N SER A 281 -9.36 16.59 26.99
CA SER A 281 -8.08 16.30 27.64
C SER A 281 -7.02 17.37 27.29
N LYS A 282 -6.18 17.71 28.27
CA LYS A 282 -5.01 18.56 28.04
C LYS A 282 -4.05 17.93 27.02
N ASN A 283 -3.97 16.60 27.06
CA ASN A 283 -3.11 15.82 26.16
C ASN A 283 -3.86 15.40 24.90
N ASN A 284 -4.22 16.37 24.06
CA ASN A 284 -4.97 16.13 22.83
C ASN A 284 -4.02 16.06 21.63
N LYS A 285 -4.05 14.92 20.92
CA LYS A 285 -3.21 14.65 19.74
C LYS A 285 -3.40 15.70 18.64
N CYS A 286 -4.65 16.03 18.32
CA CYS A 286 -4.99 16.98 17.27
C CYS A 286 -4.42 18.38 17.60
N PHE A 287 -4.58 18.81 18.86
CA PHE A 287 -4.05 20.09 19.34
C PHE A 287 -2.53 20.17 19.20
N TYR A 288 -1.79 19.17 19.72
CA TYR A 288 -0.32 19.21 19.69
C TYR A 288 0.24 19.05 18.28
N SER A 289 -0.34 18.20 17.42
CA SER A 289 0.10 18.06 16.02
C SER A 289 -0.04 19.36 15.23
N ASN A 290 -1.14 20.08 15.41
CA ASN A 290 -1.37 21.37 14.78
C ASN A 290 -0.50 22.49 15.38
N LEU A 291 -0.31 22.50 16.69
CA LEU A 291 0.57 23.43 17.39
C LEU A 291 2.01 23.31 16.86
N ILE A 292 2.53 22.10 16.78
CA ILE A 292 3.87 21.81 16.24
C ILE A 292 3.95 22.26 14.79
N SER A 293 2.95 21.94 13.96
CA SER A 293 2.90 22.33 12.55
C SER A 293 2.96 23.87 12.38
N GLY A 294 2.26 24.60 13.23
CA GLY A 294 2.30 26.08 13.26
C GLY A 294 3.69 26.62 13.61
N TYR A 295 4.34 26.09 14.65
CA TYR A 295 5.69 26.47 15.03
C TYR A 295 6.74 26.12 13.97
N VAL A 296 6.59 24.95 13.31
CA VAL A 296 7.44 24.56 12.19
C VAL A 296 7.31 25.54 11.04
N LYS A 297 6.11 25.98 10.72
CA LYS A 297 5.86 26.94 9.65
C LYS A 297 6.53 28.32 9.94
N CYS A 298 6.44 28.82 11.16
CA CYS A 298 7.11 30.06 11.53
C CYS A 298 8.64 29.89 11.75
N GLY A 299 9.13 28.65 11.86
CA GLY A 299 10.57 28.37 12.04
C GLY A 299 11.05 28.43 13.48
N ASN A 300 10.17 28.44 14.47
CA ASN A 300 10.51 28.45 15.88
C ASN A 300 10.76 27.04 16.41
N LEU A 301 11.98 26.51 16.19
CA LEU A 301 12.35 25.16 16.59
C LEU A 301 12.36 24.93 18.10
N ALA A 302 12.69 25.95 18.90
CA ALA A 302 12.66 25.83 20.36
C ALA A 302 11.23 25.55 20.89
N SER A 303 10.22 26.22 20.31
CA SER A 303 8.83 25.96 20.65
C SER A 303 8.34 24.60 20.12
N VAL A 304 8.89 24.09 19.02
CA VAL A 304 8.64 22.72 18.55
C VAL A 304 9.12 21.70 19.59
N GLU A 305 10.37 21.83 20.06
CA GLU A 305 10.95 20.96 21.08
C GLU A 305 10.13 20.99 22.37
N SER A 306 9.81 22.20 22.88
CA SER A 306 9.01 22.34 24.10
C SER A 306 7.61 21.75 23.94
N SER A 307 6.99 21.84 22.76
CA SER A 307 5.66 21.26 22.50
C SER A 307 5.68 19.74 22.49
N PHE A 308 6.72 19.11 21.91
CA PHE A 308 6.91 17.66 21.99
C PHE A 308 7.08 17.20 23.44
N LEU A 309 7.94 17.87 24.20
CA LEU A 309 8.21 17.50 25.60
C LEU A 309 6.99 17.73 26.49
N SER A 310 6.23 18.81 26.26
CA SER A 310 4.97 19.06 26.99
C SER A 310 3.94 17.97 26.71
N SER A 311 3.83 17.49 25.45
CA SER A 311 2.91 16.40 25.12
C SER A 311 3.26 15.08 25.80
N LEU A 312 4.53 14.86 26.16
CA LEU A 312 4.96 13.69 26.93
C LEU A 312 4.69 13.84 28.43
N ASN A 313 4.90 15.07 28.97
CA ASN A 313 4.69 15.37 30.39
C ASN A 313 3.20 15.32 30.80
N ASP A 314 2.31 15.72 29.89
CA ASP A 314 0.87 15.79 30.16
C ASP A 314 0.18 14.39 30.11
N ARG A 315 0.96 13.30 30.05
CA ARG A 315 0.45 11.91 29.99
C ARG A 315 0.12 11.36 31.39
N ASP A 316 -0.82 11.97 32.06
CA ASP A 316 -1.30 11.50 33.38
C ASP A 316 -2.26 10.29 33.22
N GLY A 317 -1.72 9.10 32.90
CA GLY A 317 -2.45 7.82 33.01
C GLY A 317 -3.51 7.55 31.93
N GLU A 318 -3.63 8.39 30.91
CA GLU A 318 -4.51 8.21 29.76
C GLU A 318 -3.84 7.40 28.63
N GLU A 319 -4.64 6.98 27.62
CA GLU A 319 -4.17 6.20 26.47
C GLU A 319 -2.91 6.79 25.83
N VAL A 320 -1.90 5.94 25.65
CA VAL A 320 -0.66 6.30 24.95
C VAL A 320 -0.99 6.50 23.46
N TRP A 321 -0.94 7.73 23.00
CA TRP A 321 -1.06 8.05 21.58
C TRP A 321 0.29 8.50 21.00
N SER A 322 0.50 8.26 19.72
CA SER A 322 1.67 8.73 18.97
C SER A 322 1.27 9.79 17.94
N PHE A 323 2.23 10.65 17.60
CA PHE A 323 2.06 11.63 16.53
C PHE A 323 1.90 10.93 15.17
N ASP A 324 1.21 11.60 14.25
CA ASP A 324 1.08 11.11 12.88
C ASP A 324 2.40 11.25 12.13
N LYS A 325 2.59 10.35 11.18
CA LYS A 325 3.76 10.35 10.28
C LYS A 325 3.96 11.71 9.60
N ASP A 326 2.88 12.39 9.23
CA ASP A 326 2.93 13.68 8.55
C ASP A 326 3.49 14.78 9.46
N THR A 327 3.15 14.78 10.74
CA THR A 327 3.72 15.71 11.75
C THR A 327 5.23 15.54 11.81
N PHE A 328 5.73 14.30 11.93
CA PHE A 328 7.17 14.04 11.94
C PHE A 328 7.84 14.44 10.61
N CYS A 329 7.22 14.17 9.47
CA CYS A 329 7.74 14.55 8.17
C CYS A 329 7.89 16.07 8.02
N VAL A 330 6.93 16.86 8.50
CA VAL A 330 6.98 18.32 8.49
C VAL A 330 8.12 18.84 9.37
N VAL A 331 8.24 18.29 10.57
CA VAL A 331 9.32 18.64 11.53
C VAL A 331 10.68 18.33 10.93
N VAL A 332 10.90 17.09 10.51
CA VAL A 332 12.18 16.63 9.95
C VAL A 332 12.59 17.46 8.73
N LYS A 333 11.67 17.69 7.79
CA LYS A 333 11.96 18.54 6.61
C LYS A 333 12.46 19.93 7.03
N LYS A 334 11.84 20.53 8.03
CA LYS A 334 12.24 21.87 8.50
C LYS A 334 13.62 21.88 9.15
N TYR A 335 13.88 20.94 10.07
CA TYR A 335 15.19 20.83 10.71
C TYR A 335 16.31 20.58 9.69
N LEU A 336 16.07 19.69 8.71
CA LEU A 336 17.03 19.42 7.64
C LEU A 336 17.24 20.62 6.72
N GLN A 337 16.18 21.38 6.39
CA GLN A 337 16.29 22.62 5.63
C GLN A 337 17.15 23.68 6.34
N MET A 338 17.08 23.73 7.67
CA MET A 338 17.88 24.62 8.50
C MET A 338 19.27 24.06 8.82
N GLY A 339 19.60 22.85 8.37
CA GLY A 339 20.87 22.17 8.65
C GLY A 339 21.07 21.79 10.13
N ASN A 340 20.00 21.73 10.93
CA ASN A 340 20.06 21.51 12.38
C ASN A 340 19.81 20.03 12.73
N ILE A 341 20.73 19.12 12.32
CA ILE A 341 20.66 17.69 12.66
C ILE A 341 20.86 17.50 14.18
N LYS A 342 21.74 18.29 14.80
CA LYS A 342 21.96 18.25 16.26
C LYS A 342 20.69 18.51 17.06
N GLY A 343 19.83 19.43 16.60
CA GLY A 343 18.55 19.70 17.22
C GLY A 343 17.63 18.48 17.20
N LEU A 344 17.58 17.73 16.10
CA LEU A 344 16.82 16.47 16.04
C LEU A 344 17.38 15.42 17.01
N ALA A 345 18.71 15.26 17.05
CA ALA A 345 19.36 14.34 17.99
C ALA A 345 19.06 14.70 19.45
N ASN A 346 19.17 15.98 19.80
CA ASN A 346 18.84 16.48 21.14
C ASN A 346 17.36 16.24 21.48
N LEU A 347 16.43 16.52 20.57
CA LEU A 347 15.01 16.28 20.77
C LEU A 347 14.72 14.80 21.08
N ILE A 348 15.36 13.88 20.37
CA ILE A 348 15.20 12.44 20.61
C ILE A 348 15.75 12.08 22.01
N ILE A 349 16.95 12.55 22.35
CA ILE A 349 17.58 12.27 23.66
C ILE A 349 16.74 12.82 24.81
N GLU A 350 16.22 14.04 24.69
CA GLU A 350 15.35 14.63 25.72
C GLU A 350 14.01 13.90 25.80
N ALA A 351 13.40 13.54 24.67
CA ALA A 351 12.14 12.79 24.65
C ALA A 351 12.29 11.42 25.33
N GLN A 352 13.39 10.70 25.12
CA GLN A 352 13.65 9.42 25.75
C GLN A 352 13.70 9.47 27.28
N LYS A 353 14.02 10.63 27.88
CA LYS A 353 13.98 10.79 29.36
C LYS A 353 12.57 10.80 29.92
N PHE A 354 11.58 11.18 29.13
CA PHE A 354 10.16 11.23 29.49
C PHE A 354 9.38 10.00 29.01
N GLU A 355 9.93 9.25 28.05
CA GLU A 355 9.32 8.03 27.58
C GLU A 355 9.45 6.92 28.65
N SER A 356 8.33 6.33 29.04
CA SER A 356 8.33 5.21 29.99
C SER A 356 8.94 3.97 29.36
N SER A 357 9.56 3.09 30.18
CA SER A 357 10.19 1.85 29.73
C SER A 357 9.24 0.84 29.05
N ASN A 358 7.95 1.09 29.09
CA ASN A 358 6.91 0.21 28.53
C ASN A 358 6.35 0.69 27.18
N ILE A 359 6.86 1.80 26.62
CA ILE A 359 6.42 2.29 25.30
C ILE A 359 6.93 1.32 24.22
N LYS A 360 6.05 0.95 23.30
CA LYS A 360 6.45 0.16 22.14
C LYS A 360 7.44 0.94 21.27
N VAL A 361 8.36 0.22 20.64
CA VAL A 361 9.43 0.80 19.82
C VAL A 361 8.87 1.73 18.73
N ASP A 362 7.77 1.35 18.10
CA ASP A 362 7.09 2.08 17.03
C ASP A 362 6.28 3.31 17.47
N GLU A 363 6.05 3.47 18.77
CA GLU A 363 5.33 4.60 19.36
C GLU A 363 6.28 5.68 19.90
N SER A 364 7.60 5.45 19.88
CA SER A 364 8.59 6.41 20.37
C SER A 364 8.79 7.60 19.42
N ILE A 365 9.12 8.77 19.97
CA ILE A 365 9.45 9.96 19.17
C ILE A 365 10.70 9.73 18.32
N GLY A 366 11.67 9.00 18.86
CA GLY A 366 12.87 8.61 18.13
C GLY A 366 12.54 7.82 16.87
N PHE A 367 11.68 6.80 17.00
CA PHE A 367 11.18 6.03 15.86
C PHE A 367 10.46 6.94 14.85
N GLY A 368 9.56 7.80 15.31
CA GLY A 368 8.80 8.71 14.45
C GLY A 368 9.68 9.63 13.61
N ILE A 369 10.68 10.28 14.24
CA ILE A 369 11.61 11.19 13.57
C ILE A 369 12.49 10.45 12.55
N VAL A 370 13.11 9.33 12.96
CA VAL A 370 14.01 8.57 12.08
C VAL A 370 13.25 7.92 10.94
N ASN A 371 12.09 7.33 11.23
CA ASN A 371 11.22 6.75 10.20
C ASN A 371 10.69 7.81 9.21
N ALA A 372 10.46 9.04 9.66
CA ALA A 372 10.12 10.15 8.77
C ALA A 372 11.29 10.48 7.82
N CYS A 373 12.55 10.54 8.31
CA CYS A 373 13.74 10.70 7.46
C CYS A 373 13.82 9.63 6.39
N VAL A 374 13.69 8.37 6.78
CA VAL A 374 13.69 7.21 5.87
C VAL A 374 12.56 7.31 4.84
N SER A 375 11.34 7.65 5.27
CA SER A 375 10.19 7.73 4.37
C SER A 375 10.28 8.83 3.31
N ILE A 376 11.09 9.86 3.57
CA ILE A 376 11.40 10.93 2.61
C ILE A 376 12.55 10.52 1.67
N GLY A 377 13.16 9.35 1.88
CA GLY A 377 14.29 8.86 1.08
C GLY A 377 15.65 9.41 1.52
N LEU A 378 15.80 9.78 2.78
CA LEU A 378 17.01 10.37 3.34
C LEU A 378 17.63 9.46 4.41
N SER A 379 17.90 8.20 4.06
CA SER A 379 18.50 7.17 4.95
C SER A 379 19.86 7.59 5.51
N ASP A 380 20.71 8.26 4.71
CA ASP A 380 21.99 8.78 5.17
C ASP A 380 21.83 9.89 6.22
N LYS A 381 20.77 10.69 6.14
CA LYS A 381 20.48 11.71 7.17
C LYS A 381 19.93 11.06 8.44
N ALA A 382 19.16 9.99 8.30
CA ALA A 382 18.72 9.18 9.45
C ALA A 382 19.95 8.60 10.20
N HIS A 383 20.94 8.09 9.47
CA HIS A 383 22.20 7.64 10.08
C HIS A 383 22.99 8.78 10.72
N SER A 384 23.04 9.94 10.07
CA SER A 384 23.70 11.14 10.66
C SER A 384 23.06 11.59 11.97
N ILE A 385 21.75 11.38 12.18
CA ILE A 385 21.10 11.63 13.48
C ILE A 385 21.63 10.66 14.53
N LEU A 386 21.77 9.39 14.19
CA LEU A 386 22.35 8.36 15.06
C LEU A 386 23.80 8.73 15.48
N ASP A 387 24.63 9.13 14.50
CA ASP A 387 26.01 9.55 14.76
C ASP A 387 26.06 10.76 15.73
N GLU A 388 25.20 11.76 15.54
CA GLU A 388 25.11 12.92 16.44
C GLU A 388 24.60 12.52 17.84
N MET A 389 23.66 11.58 17.96
CA MET A 389 23.23 11.06 19.27
C MET A 389 24.37 10.38 20.02
N ASN A 390 25.15 9.54 19.32
CA ASN A 390 26.33 8.89 19.86
C ASN A 390 27.41 9.92 20.29
N ALA A 391 27.64 10.93 19.47
CA ALA A 391 28.59 12.02 19.76
C ALA A 391 28.19 12.85 20.99
N LEU A 392 26.89 13.00 21.24
CA LEU A 392 26.34 13.70 22.41
C LEU A 392 26.30 12.81 23.66
N GLY A 393 26.71 11.53 23.56
CA GLY A 393 26.70 10.57 24.66
C GLY A 393 25.29 10.15 25.11
N GLY A 394 24.30 10.29 24.25
CA GLY A 394 22.93 9.85 24.48
C GLY A 394 22.83 8.31 24.41
N SER A 395 21.94 7.71 25.20
CA SER A 395 21.56 6.32 25.00
C SER A 395 20.69 6.19 23.75
N VAL A 396 21.11 5.34 22.81
CA VAL A 396 20.32 5.09 21.59
C VAL A 396 19.44 3.87 21.81
N GLY A 397 18.13 4.05 21.68
CA GLY A 397 17.16 2.95 21.79
C GLY A 397 16.85 2.31 20.43
N LEU A 398 16.20 1.12 20.46
CA LEU A 398 15.78 0.40 19.24
C LEU A 398 14.90 1.25 18.30
N GLY A 399 14.15 2.22 18.83
CA GLY A 399 13.34 3.13 18.03
C GLY A 399 14.12 3.94 16.99
N VAL A 400 15.41 4.17 17.21
CA VAL A 400 16.30 4.85 16.25
C VAL A 400 16.92 3.84 15.27
N TYR A 401 17.40 2.71 15.76
CA TYR A 401 18.08 1.70 14.96
C TYR A 401 17.18 0.99 13.94
N VAL A 402 15.98 0.55 14.36
CA VAL A 402 15.08 -0.28 13.54
C VAL A 402 14.66 0.39 12.23
N PRO A 403 14.27 1.68 12.18
CA PRO A 403 13.94 2.32 10.91
C PRO A 403 15.12 2.42 9.96
N ILE A 404 16.35 2.66 10.48
CA ILE A 404 17.57 2.74 9.66
C ILE A 404 17.88 1.37 9.08
N LEU A 405 17.81 0.31 9.90
CA LEU A 405 17.99 -1.06 9.44
C LEU A 405 17.01 -1.43 8.33
N LYS A 406 15.72 -1.17 8.53
CA LYS A 406 14.67 -1.41 7.51
C LYS A 406 14.92 -0.61 6.23
N ALA A 407 15.47 0.61 6.33
CA ALA A 407 15.85 1.40 5.18
C ALA A 407 17.01 0.74 4.41
N TYR A 408 18.06 0.34 5.10
CA TYR A 408 19.22 -0.33 4.49
C TYR A 408 18.82 -1.65 3.82
N CYS A 409 17.92 -2.43 4.45
CA CYS A 409 17.33 -3.60 3.81
C CYS A 409 16.64 -3.25 2.49
N LYS A 410 15.81 -2.23 2.49
CA LYS A 410 15.06 -1.80 1.30
C LYS A 410 15.97 -1.27 0.18
N GLU A 411 17.09 -0.65 0.55
CA GLU A 411 18.11 -0.12 -0.37
C GLU A 411 19.16 -1.15 -0.78
N ASN A 412 19.07 -2.40 -0.29
CA ASN A 412 20.07 -3.47 -0.46
C ASN A 412 21.48 -3.12 0.03
N ARG A 413 21.58 -2.32 1.09
CA ARG A 413 22.84 -1.92 1.74
C ARG A 413 23.19 -2.88 2.87
N THR A 414 23.47 -4.13 2.51
CA THR A 414 23.65 -5.23 3.47
C THR A 414 24.86 -5.06 4.39
N ALA A 415 25.96 -4.52 3.89
CA ALA A 415 27.16 -4.29 4.66
C ALA A 415 26.94 -3.28 5.81
N GLU A 416 26.32 -2.14 5.52
CA GLU A 416 25.99 -1.12 6.52
C GLU A 416 24.94 -1.64 7.51
N ALA A 417 23.96 -2.41 7.04
CA ALA A 417 22.96 -3.04 7.90
C ALA A 417 23.62 -4.01 8.89
N THR A 418 24.57 -4.84 8.44
CA THR A 418 25.27 -5.79 9.28
C THR A 418 26.16 -5.09 10.32
N LEU A 419 26.86 -4.02 9.95
CA LEU A 419 27.63 -3.21 10.87
C LEU A 419 26.75 -2.60 11.97
N LEU A 420 25.57 -2.09 11.58
CA LEU A 420 24.62 -1.52 12.52
C LEU A 420 24.06 -2.57 13.50
N VAL A 421 23.82 -3.80 13.04
CA VAL A 421 23.43 -4.93 13.93
C VAL A 421 24.53 -5.24 14.95
N MET A 422 25.80 -5.24 14.53
CA MET A 422 26.92 -5.46 15.46
C MET A 422 27.00 -4.34 16.51
N GLU A 423 26.72 -3.10 16.13
CA GLU A 423 26.67 -1.96 17.07
C GLU A 423 25.54 -2.13 18.08
N ILE A 424 24.33 -2.51 17.62
CA ILE A 424 23.17 -2.80 18.48
C ILE A 424 23.51 -3.91 19.49
N SER A 425 24.08 -5.02 19.01
CA SER A 425 24.46 -6.15 19.87
C SER A 425 25.53 -5.76 20.90
N SER A 426 26.52 -4.94 20.49
CA SER A 426 27.56 -4.42 21.40
C SER A 426 27.00 -3.49 22.48
N SER A 427 25.92 -2.78 22.19
CA SER A 427 25.19 -1.92 23.13
C SER A 427 24.25 -2.70 24.07
N GLY A 428 24.19 -4.05 23.94
CA GLY A 428 23.36 -4.92 24.77
C GLY A 428 21.86 -4.90 24.43
N LEU A 429 21.49 -4.25 23.35
CA LEU A 429 20.12 -4.24 22.83
C LEU A 429 19.83 -5.53 22.06
N LYS A 430 18.58 -5.98 22.07
CA LYS A 430 18.15 -7.18 21.34
C LYS A 430 17.15 -6.81 20.27
N LEU A 431 17.45 -7.19 19.04
CA LEU A 431 16.51 -7.09 17.92
C LEU A 431 15.43 -8.16 18.02
N ASP A 432 14.28 -7.89 17.44
CA ASP A 432 13.20 -8.86 17.27
C ASP A 432 13.45 -9.81 16.08
N VAL A 433 12.73 -10.92 16.07
CA VAL A 433 12.84 -11.93 15.00
C VAL A 433 12.49 -11.34 13.63
N GLU A 434 11.46 -10.50 13.56
CA GLU A 434 11.00 -9.88 12.31
C GLU A 434 12.08 -9.01 11.66
N THR A 435 12.85 -8.29 12.46
CA THR A 435 13.95 -7.44 11.96
C THR A 435 15.10 -8.30 11.43
N TYR A 436 15.46 -9.38 12.13
CA TYR A 436 16.48 -10.33 11.64
C TYR A 436 16.03 -11.02 10.36
N ASP A 437 14.78 -11.45 10.27
CA ASP A 437 14.25 -12.11 9.07
C ASP A 437 14.28 -11.19 7.87
N ALA A 438 13.90 -9.91 8.03
CA ALA A 438 13.97 -8.90 6.97
C ALA A 438 15.43 -8.65 6.50
N LEU A 439 16.38 -8.63 7.42
CA LEU A 439 17.81 -8.51 7.11
C LEU A 439 18.35 -9.72 6.36
N ILE A 440 18.00 -10.92 6.81
CA ILE A 440 18.38 -12.19 6.18
C ILE A 440 17.80 -12.27 4.76
N GLU A 441 16.51 -11.95 4.57
CA GLU A 441 15.85 -11.96 3.28
C GLU A 441 16.51 -10.98 2.30
N THR A 442 16.83 -9.78 2.76
CA THR A 442 17.53 -8.77 1.97
C THR A 442 18.94 -9.21 1.58
N SER A 443 19.70 -9.75 2.53
CA SER A 443 21.06 -10.26 2.28
C SER A 443 21.03 -11.47 1.33
N MET A 444 20.03 -12.34 1.45
CA MET A 444 19.81 -13.44 0.50
C MET A 444 19.51 -12.94 -0.91
N SER A 445 18.67 -11.93 -1.04
CA SER A 445 18.31 -11.31 -2.32
C SER A 445 19.51 -10.64 -2.99
N SER A 446 20.41 -10.06 -2.21
CA SER A 446 21.68 -9.46 -2.64
C SER A 446 22.80 -10.49 -2.87
N GLN A 447 22.55 -11.77 -2.58
CA GLN A 447 23.55 -12.85 -2.62
C GLN A 447 24.75 -12.64 -1.67
N ASP A 448 24.58 -11.84 -0.62
CA ASP A 448 25.57 -11.65 0.45
C ASP A 448 25.42 -12.72 1.53
N PHE A 449 25.84 -13.94 1.20
CA PHE A 449 25.71 -15.09 2.09
C PHE A 449 26.58 -14.98 3.36
N GLN A 450 27.63 -14.18 3.34
CA GLN A 450 28.47 -13.97 4.51
C GLN A 450 27.71 -13.19 5.59
N SER A 451 27.04 -12.12 5.20
CA SER A 451 26.16 -11.36 6.10
C SER A 451 25.02 -12.23 6.63
N VAL A 452 24.40 -13.07 5.78
CA VAL A 452 23.33 -13.99 6.20
C VAL A 452 23.79 -14.90 7.35
N PHE A 453 24.96 -15.54 7.21
CA PHE A 453 25.47 -16.44 8.25
C PHE A 453 25.89 -15.68 9.52
N SER A 454 26.43 -14.47 9.37
CA SER A 454 26.75 -13.61 10.51
C SER A 454 25.49 -13.22 11.29
N LEU A 455 24.44 -12.79 10.61
CA LEU A 455 23.15 -12.43 11.22
C LEU A 455 22.50 -13.62 11.93
N PHE A 456 22.49 -14.80 11.30
CA PHE A 456 21.94 -15.99 11.93
C PHE A 456 22.73 -16.42 13.16
N ARG A 457 24.05 -16.25 13.14
CA ARG A 457 24.91 -16.52 14.31
C ARG A 457 24.61 -15.54 15.44
N ASP A 458 24.44 -14.26 15.13
CA ASP A 458 24.05 -13.23 16.10
C ASP A 458 22.68 -13.54 16.74
N MET A 459 21.70 -14.00 15.95
CA MET A 459 20.41 -14.49 16.47
C MET A 459 20.57 -15.64 17.47
N ARG A 460 21.50 -16.57 17.20
CA ARG A 460 21.79 -17.71 18.10
C ARG A 460 22.43 -17.22 19.41
N GLU A 461 23.38 -16.29 19.33
CA GLU A 461 24.06 -15.68 20.48
C GLU A 461 23.11 -14.82 21.31
N ALA A 462 22.18 -14.08 20.67
CA ALA A 462 21.11 -13.33 21.32
C ALA A 462 20.06 -14.22 22.01
N ARG A 463 20.17 -15.56 21.85
CA ARG A 463 19.28 -16.59 22.41
C ARG A 463 17.83 -16.43 21.99
N ILE A 464 17.60 -16.08 20.75
CA ILE A 464 16.25 -16.02 20.18
C ILE A 464 15.63 -17.42 20.25
N PRO A 465 14.38 -17.56 20.76
CA PRO A 465 13.79 -18.88 21.02
C PRO A 465 13.38 -19.63 19.75
N ASP A 466 12.92 -18.92 18.73
CA ASP A 466 12.48 -19.50 17.45
C ASP A 466 13.42 -19.07 16.31
N LEU A 467 14.16 -20.04 15.80
CA LEU A 467 15.08 -19.88 14.66
C LEU A 467 14.56 -20.57 13.39
N LYS A 468 13.41 -21.24 13.46
CA LYS A 468 12.90 -22.10 12.40
C LYS A 468 12.57 -21.33 11.13
N GLY A 469 11.91 -20.16 11.26
CA GLY A 469 11.56 -19.29 10.13
C GLY A 469 12.80 -18.85 9.37
N SER A 470 13.74 -18.25 10.06
CA SER A 470 15.02 -17.76 9.51
C SER A 470 15.84 -18.89 8.87
N TYR A 471 15.89 -20.06 9.52
CA TYR A 471 16.56 -21.26 8.98
C TYR A 471 15.95 -21.69 7.64
N LEU A 472 14.63 -21.77 7.55
CA LEU A 472 13.93 -22.14 6.31
C LEU A 472 14.16 -21.11 5.19
N THR A 473 14.13 -19.83 5.51
CA THR A 473 14.43 -18.74 4.55
C THR A 473 15.83 -18.88 3.98
N ILE A 474 16.83 -19.13 4.83
CA ILE A 474 18.23 -19.32 4.42
C ILE A 474 18.37 -20.56 3.53
N MET A 475 17.84 -21.70 3.96
CA MET A 475 17.95 -22.94 3.21
C MET A 475 17.26 -22.84 1.83
N THR A 476 16.08 -22.24 1.78
CA THR A 476 15.32 -22.02 0.53
C THR A 476 16.09 -21.07 -0.40
N GLY A 477 16.55 -19.96 0.09
CA GLY A 477 17.29 -18.99 -0.70
C GLY A 477 18.64 -19.53 -1.22
N LEU A 478 19.36 -20.32 -0.42
CA LEU A 478 20.59 -21.00 -0.88
C LEU A 478 20.29 -22.05 -1.97
N MET A 479 19.15 -22.73 -1.87
CA MET A 479 18.69 -23.69 -2.89
C MET A 479 18.34 -22.96 -4.21
N GLU A 480 17.61 -21.87 -4.14
CA GLU A 480 17.24 -21.04 -5.30
C GLU A 480 18.47 -20.45 -6.00
N ASN A 481 19.48 -20.05 -5.24
CA ASN A 481 20.75 -19.54 -5.74
C ASN A 481 21.73 -20.64 -6.17
N ASN A 482 21.33 -21.91 -6.16
CA ASN A 482 22.15 -23.08 -6.50
C ASN A 482 23.50 -23.14 -5.76
N ARG A 483 23.47 -22.93 -4.43
CA ARG A 483 24.65 -22.95 -3.55
C ARG A 483 24.66 -24.15 -2.60
N PRO A 484 24.69 -25.40 -3.09
CA PRO A 484 24.61 -26.59 -2.25
C PRO A 484 25.78 -26.73 -1.27
N GLU A 485 26.96 -26.18 -1.59
CA GLU A 485 28.10 -26.15 -0.67
C GLU A 485 27.83 -25.32 0.58
N LEU A 486 27.17 -24.15 0.41
CA LEU A 486 26.80 -23.28 1.52
C LEU A 486 25.64 -23.90 2.32
N MET A 487 24.69 -24.56 1.64
CA MET A 487 23.63 -25.31 2.32
C MET A 487 24.22 -26.39 3.25
N ALA A 488 25.20 -27.16 2.76
CA ALA A 488 25.83 -28.21 3.54
C ALA A 488 26.63 -27.65 4.73
N ALA A 489 27.39 -26.56 4.52
CA ALA A 489 28.14 -25.89 5.57
C ALA A 489 27.23 -25.30 6.65
N PHE A 490 26.14 -24.65 6.23
CA PHE A 490 25.16 -24.08 7.14
C PHE A 490 24.42 -25.15 7.94
N LEU A 491 24.02 -26.25 7.30
CA LEU A 491 23.39 -27.37 8.00
C LEU A 491 24.32 -28.00 9.05
N ASP A 492 25.60 -28.20 8.71
CA ASP A 492 26.58 -28.71 9.64
C ASP A 492 26.79 -27.79 10.87
N GLU A 493 26.63 -26.46 10.72
CA GLU A 493 26.73 -25.49 11.81
C GLU A 493 25.50 -25.52 12.74
N VAL A 494 24.31 -25.80 12.20
CA VAL A 494 23.06 -25.67 12.95
C VAL A 494 22.45 -26.99 13.41
N VAL A 495 22.92 -28.12 12.92
CA VAL A 495 22.32 -29.45 13.16
C VAL A 495 22.27 -29.86 14.63
N GLU A 496 23.15 -29.31 15.46
CA GLU A 496 23.21 -29.57 16.90
C GLU A 496 22.39 -28.56 17.74
N ASP A 497 21.82 -27.51 17.11
CA ASP A 497 21.03 -26.52 17.84
C ASP A 497 19.59 -27.00 17.98
N PRO A 498 19.10 -27.23 19.22
CA PRO A 498 17.77 -27.79 19.46
C PRO A 498 16.61 -26.83 19.04
N ARG A 499 16.92 -25.56 18.79
CA ARG A 499 15.94 -24.55 18.31
C ARG A 499 15.70 -24.63 16.81
N VAL A 500 16.53 -25.40 16.09
CA VAL A 500 16.41 -25.64 14.66
C VAL A 500 16.01 -27.10 14.46
N GLU A 501 14.81 -27.31 13.92
CA GLU A 501 14.30 -28.65 13.64
C GLU A 501 14.85 -29.17 12.31
N VAL A 502 16.07 -29.67 12.31
CA VAL A 502 16.65 -30.30 11.12
C VAL A 502 16.02 -31.66 10.88
N GLY A 503 15.57 -31.91 9.67
CA GLY A 503 14.95 -33.17 9.28
C GLY A 503 15.60 -33.85 8.07
N THR A 504 15.13 -35.06 7.75
CA THR A 504 15.55 -35.81 6.54
C THR A 504 15.34 -35.00 5.26
N HIS A 505 14.34 -34.11 5.24
CA HIS A 505 14.03 -33.27 4.08
C HIS A 505 15.18 -32.31 3.74
N ASP A 506 15.83 -31.72 4.74
CA ASP A 506 16.94 -30.77 4.54
C ASP A 506 18.14 -31.46 3.87
N TRP A 507 18.49 -32.66 4.38
CA TRP A 507 19.52 -33.50 3.77
C TRP A 507 19.18 -33.85 2.31
N ASN A 508 17.92 -34.20 2.03
CA ASN A 508 17.46 -34.52 0.69
C ASN A 508 17.58 -33.33 -0.26
N SER A 509 17.27 -32.13 0.20
CA SER A 509 17.40 -30.89 -0.58
C SER A 509 18.85 -30.62 -0.99
N ILE A 510 19.79 -30.80 -0.07
CA ILE A 510 21.23 -30.65 -0.34
C ILE A 510 21.73 -31.71 -1.31
N ILE A 511 21.39 -32.99 -1.06
CA ILE A 511 21.78 -34.11 -1.95
C ILE A 511 21.22 -33.88 -3.34
N HIS A 512 19.96 -33.49 -3.46
CA HIS A 512 19.32 -33.18 -4.73
C HIS A 512 20.05 -32.04 -5.47
N ALA A 513 20.37 -30.94 -4.76
CA ALA A 513 21.07 -29.80 -5.32
C ALA A 513 22.48 -30.16 -5.81
N PHE A 514 23.24 -30.96 -5.07
CA PHE A 514 24.55 -31.46 -5.51
C PHE A 514 24.43 -32.39 -6.73
N CYS A 515 23.43 -33.26 -6.74
CA CYS A 515 23.17 -34.14 -7.89
C CYS A 515 22.81 -33.34 -9.14
N LYS A 516 21.96 -32.32 -9.01
CA LYS A 516 21.57 -31.41 -10.10
C LYS A 516 22.77 -30.60 -10.63
N ALA A 517 23.68 -30.19 -9.73
CA ALA A 517 24.92 -29.50 -10.09
C ALA A 517 26.00 -30.44 -10.67
N GLY A 518 25.76 -31.75 -10.76
CA GLY A 518 26.73 -32.74 -11.24
C GLY A 518 27.85 -33.06 -10.23
N ARG A 519 27.79 -32.55 -9.01
CA ARG A 519 28.79 -32.71 -7.95
C ARG A 519 28.55 -33.98 -7.13
N LEU A 520 28.67 -35.14 -7.75
CA LEU A 520 28.28 -36.43 -7.18
C LEU A 520 29.10 -36.87 -5.96
N GLU A 521 30.36 -36.48 -5.89
CA GLU A 521 31.20 -36.83 -4.72
C GLU A 521 30.77 -36.05 -3.48
N ASP A 522 30.33 -34.80 -3.66
CA ASP A 522 29.78 -34.01 -2.57
C ASP A 522 28.41 -34.54 -2.15
N ALA A 523 27.54 -34.91 -3.10
CA ALA A 523 26.28 -35.58 -2.83
C ALA A 523 26.49 -36.88 -2.01
N ARG A 524 27.50 -37.67 -2.39
CA ARG A 524 27.86 -38.91 -1.68
C ARG A 524 28.41 -38.65 -0.28
N ARG A 525 29.20 -37.57 -0.12
CA ARG A 525 29.73 -37.14 1.20
C ARG A 525 28.57 -36.70 2.11
N THR A 526 27.65 -35.90 1.60
CA THR A 526 26.43 -35.44 2.30
C THR A 526 25.54 -36.63 2.69
N PHE A 527 25.34 -37.59 1.79
CA PHE A 527 24.58 -38.81 2.08
C PHE A 527 25.22 -39.64 3.21
N ARG A 528 26.55 -39.80 3.23
CA ARG A 528 27.26 -40.47 4.33
C ARG A 528 27.17 -39.68 5.63
N ARG A 529 27.23 -38.34 5.58
CA ARG A 529 27.12 -37.48 6.77
C ARG A 529 25.73 -37.60 7.39
N MET A 530 24.67 -37.60 6.56
CA MET A 530 23.29 -37.85 6.95
C MET A 530 23.17 -39.15 7.77
N ILE A 531 23.70 -40.25 7.25
CA ILE A 531 23.67 -41.55 7.92
C ILE A 531 24.48 -41.52 9.22
N PHE A 532 25.65 -40.87 9.23
CA PHE A 532 26.50 -40.76 10.41
C PHE A 532 25.81 -40.02 11.56
N LEU A 533 25.03 -38.99 11.23
CA LEU A 533 24.21 -38.20 12.18
C LEU A 533 22.86 -38.87 12.50
N GLN A 534 22.69 -40.13 12.12
CA GLN A 534 21.51 -40.98 12.39
C GLN A 534 20.20 -40.51 11.74
N PHE A 535 20.28 -39.66 10.71
CA PHE A 535 19.13 -39.37 9.85
C PHE A 535 18.91 -40.52 8.87
N GLU A 536 17.73 -41.13 8.89
CA GLU A 536 17.41 -42.24 7.99
C GLU A 536 17.12 -41.76 6.55
N PRO A 537 17.90 -42.26 5.55
CA PRO A 537 17.57 -42.00 4.14
C PRO A 537 16.23 -42.63 3.76
N ASN A 538 15.39 -41.82 3.10
CA ASN A 538 14.09 -42.25 2.61
C ASN A 538 14.07 -42.42 1.06
N ASP A 539 12.91 -42.71 0.48
CA ASP A 539 12.70 -42.85 -0.96
C ASP A 539 13.22 -41.64 -1.77
N GLN A 540 12.97 -40.42 -1.31
CA GLN A 540 13.44 -39.18 -1.97
C GLN A 540 14.98 -39.07 -1.96
N THR A 541 15.61 -39.48 -0.87
CA THR A 541 17.09 -39.55 -0.79
C THR A 541 17.65 -40.44 -1.90
N TYR A 542 17.13 -41.66 -2.00
CA TYR A 542 17.59 -42.63 -2.99
C TYR A 542 17.24 -42.19 -4.41
N LEU A 543 16.04 -41.63 -4.67
CA LEU A 543 15.67 -41.08 -5.97
C LEU A 543 16.61 -39.97 -6.43
N SER A 544 16.96 -39.04 -5.54
CA SER A 544 17.90 -37.96 -5.85
C SER A 544 19.29 -38.49 -6.23
N MET A 545 19.81 -39.45 -5.46
CA MET A 545 21.09 -40.11 -5.75
C MET A 545 21.07 -40.90 -7.06
N ILE A 546 20.00 -41.66 -7.32
CA ILE A 546 19.87 -42.45 -8.56
C ILE A 546 19.82 -41.50 -9.75
N ASN A 547 19.01 -40.45 -9.71
CA ASN A 547 18.91 -39.48 -10.80
C ASN A 547 20.26 -38.80 -11.07
N GLY A 548 21.00 -38.41 -10.04
CA GLY A 548 22.34 -37.86 -10.17
C GLY A 548 23.31 -38.85 -10.85
N TYR A 549 23.32 -40.11 -10.42
CA TYR A 549 24.18 -41.14 -11.02
C TYR A 549 23.77 -41.47 -12.46
N VAL A 550 22.47 -41.50 -12.77
CA VAL A 550 21.97 -41.72 -14.12
C VAL A 550 22.40 -40.58 -15.05
N SER A 551 22.29 -39.35 -14.63
CA SER A 551 22.71 -38.17 -15.40
C SER A 551 24.21 -38.19 -15.73
N ALA A 552 25.02 -38.74 -14.84
CA ALA A 552 26.47 -38.90 -15.02
C ALA A 552 26.88 -40.27 -15.61
N GLU A 553 25.93 -41.09 -16.04
CA GLU A 553 26.15 -42.46 -16.56
C GLU A 553 26.89 -43.42 -15.57
N LYS A 554 26.89 -43.16 -14.26
CA LYS A 554 27.51 -43.95 -13.21
C LYS A 554 26.59 -45.07 -12.70
N TYR A 555 26.15 -45.95 -13.60
CA TYR A 555 25.16 -46.99 -13.30
C TYR A 555 25.64 -48.05 -12.29
N PHE A 556 26.96 -48.23 -12.11
CA PHE A 556 27.51 -49.10 -11.10
C PHE A 556 27.21 -48.64 -9.68
N ASP A 557 27.25 -47.33 -9.46
CA ASP A 557 26.93 -46.75 -8.15
C ASP A 557 25.43 -46.91 -7.82
N VAL A 558 24.56 -46.88 -8.82
CA VAL A 558 23.12 -47.21 -8.63
C VAL A 558 22.93 -48.67 -8.18
N MET A 559 23.70 -49.60 -8.75
CA MET A 559 23.67 -51.00 -8.33
C MET A 559 24.14 -51.15 -6.85
N MET A 560 25.13 -50.36 -6.43
CA MET A 560 25.58 -50.37 -5.01
C MET A 560 24.49 -49.83 -4.07
N LEU A 561 23.77 -48.76 -4.48
CA LEU A 561 22.61 -48.27 -3.73
C LEU A 561 21.52 -49.33 -3.61
N TRP A 562 21.24 -50.08 -4.70
CA TRP A 562 20.28 -51.16 -4.64
C TRP A 562 20.63 -52.22 -3.60
N ASN A 563 21.90 -52.62 -3.49
CA ASN A 563 22.34 -53.58 -2.48
C ASN A 563 22.11 -53.07 -1.05
N GLU A 564 22.17 -51.74 -0.84
CA GLU A 564 21.85 -51.14 0.45
C GLU A 564 20.35 -51.15 0.71
N VAL A 565 19.53 -50.69 -0.24
CA VAL A 565 18.07 -50.69 -0.16
C VAL A 565 17.52 -52.11 0.03
N LYS A 566 18.06 -53.09 -0.72
CA LYS A 566 17.69 -54.50 -0.59
C LYS A 566 17.91 -55.03 0.83
N ARG A 567 19.05 -54.69 1.47
CA ARG A 567 19.33 -55.09 2.86
C ARG A 567 18.33 -54.48 3.83
N LYS A 568 18.01 -53.23 3.67
CA LYS A 568 17.00 -52.53 4.50
C LYS A 568 15.60 -53.09 4.35
N LEU A 569 15.20 -53.44 3.13
CA LEU A 569 13.90 -54.11 2.86
C LEU A 569 13.78 -55.53 3.37
N SER A 570 14.91 -56.19 3.67
CA SER A 570 14.97 -57.58 4.18
C SER A 570 15.08 -57.65 5.71
N ALA A 571 15.52 -56.58 6.39
CA ALA A 571 15.59 -56.48 7.83
C ALA A 571 14.30 -55.86 8.39
N ASP A 572 13.50 -56.69 9.05
CA ASP A 572 12.31 -56.37 9.88
C ASP A 572 11.50 -55.13 9.53
N GLY A 573 10.73 -55.18 8.45
CA GLY A 573 9.72 -54.20 8.10
C GLY A 573 10.22 -52.90 7.47
N PRO A 574 9.43 -52.19 6.70
CA PRO A 574 9.87 -50.97 6.00
C PRO A 574 9.99 -49.79 6.97
N LYS A 575 11.07 -49.73 7.74
CA LYS A 575 11.40 -48.51 8.47
C LYS A 575 11.94 -47.46 7.47
N GLY A 576 11.17 -46.42 7.21
CA GLY A 576 11.62 -45.20 6.54
C GLY A 576 11.66 -45.22 5.00
N ILE A 577 11.66 -46.35 4.30
CA ILE A 577 11.72 -46.40 2.82
C ILE A 577 10.37 -46.82 2.26
N LYS A 578 9.71 -45.94 1.57
CA LYS A 578 8.54 -46.24 0.76
C LYS A 578 8.99 -46.78 -0.59
N PHE A 579 9.07 -48.12 -0.73
CA PHE A 579 9.42 -48.77 -1.98
C PHE A 579 8.22 -48.71 -2.90
N ASP A 580 8.09 -47.62 -3.64
CA ASP A 580 6.96 -47.31 -4.53
C ASP A 580 7.33 -47.51 -6.01
N GLN A 581 6.36 -47.24 -6.89
CA GLN A 581 6.54 -47.34 -8.32
C GLN A 581 7.65 -46.45 -8.85
N ASN A 582 7.82 -45.24 -8.31
CA ASN A 582 8.84 -44.28 -8.75
C ASN A 582 10.26 -44.77 -8.46
N LEU A 583 10.48 -45.29 -7.26
CA LEU A 583 11.77 -45.81 -6.84
C LEU A 583 12.13 -47.09 -7.61
N VAL A 584 11.14 -48.01 -7.83
CA VAL A 584 11.31 -49.21 -8.66
C VAL A 584 11.68 -48.83 -10.07
N ASP A 585 10.98 -47.86 -10.66
CA ASP A 585 11.20 -47.39 -12.01
C ASP A 585 12.61 -46.77 -12.20
N ALA A 586 13.04 -45.97 -11.25
CA ALA A 586 14.38 -45.35 -11.26
C ALA A 586 15.49 -46.41 -11.22
N PHE A 587 15.38 -47.42 -10.33
CA PHE A 587 16.33 -48.50 -10.28
C PHE A 587 16.35 -49.35 -11.57
N LEU A 588 15.19 -49.73 -12.04
CA LEU A 588 15.09 -50.56 -13.26
C LEU A 588 15.65 -49.84 -14.47
N TYR A 589 15.28 -48.58 -14.66
CA TYR A 589 15.79 -47.77 -15.79
C TYR A 589 17.31 -47.66 -15.77
N ALA A 590 17.86 -47.26 -14.62
CA ALA A 590 19.30 -47.11 -14.46
C ALA A 590 20.07 -48.42 -14.70
N MET A 591 19.62 -49.52 -14.10
CA MET A 591 20.27 -50.82 -14.20
C MET A 591 20.15 -51.43 -15.60
N VAL A 592 19.03 -51.23 -16.31
CA VAL A 592 18.88 -51.67 -17.71
C VAL A 592 19.86 -50.89 -18.58
N LYS A 593 19.95 -49.57 -18.43
CA LYS A 593 20.93 -48.77 -19.16
C LYS A 593 22.39 -49.13 -18.84
N GLY A 594 22.68 -49.53 -17.61
CA GLY A 594 23.99 -49.99 -17.16
C GLY A 594 24.33 -51.46 -17.54
N GLY A 595 23.34 -52.22 -18.01
CA GLY A 595 23.54 -53.64 -18.35
C GLY A 595 23.63 -54.59 -17.17
N PHE A 596 23.15 -54.21 -15.98
CA PHE A 596 23.16 -55.01 -14.73
C PHE A 596 21.90 -55.89 -14.64
N PHE A 597 21.67 -56.82 -15.60
CA PHE A 597 20.46 -57.59 -15.74
C PHE A 597 20.14 -58.50 -14.56
N GLU A 598 21.16 -58.99 -13.83
CA GLU A 598 20.96 -59.73 -12.59
C GLU A 598 20.28 -58.89 -11.51
N ALA A 599 20.76 -57.66 -11.30
CA ALA A 599 20.14 -56.73 -10.38
C ALA A 599 18.74 -56.28 -10.83
N VAL A 600 18.52 -56.09 -12.15
CA VAL A 600 17.20 -55.84 -12.73
C VAL A 600 16.19 -56.95 -12.33
N MET A 601 16.57 -58.20 -12.49
CA MET A 601 15.68 -59.30 -12.11
C MET A 601 15.37 -59.37 -10.63
N GLN A 602 16.32 -58.98 -9.76
CA GLN A 602 16.10 -58.90 -8.31
C GLN A 602 15.09 -57.77 -7.97
N VAL A 603 15.17 -56.60 -8.65
CA VAL A 603 14.21 -55.53 -8.46
C VAL A 603 12.81 -55.95 -8.96
N VAL A 604 12.74 -56.63 -10.09
CA VAL A 604 11.49 -57.16 -10.64
C VAL A 604 10.83 -58.18 -9.68
N GLU A 605 11.63 -59.05 -9.10
CA GLU A 605 11.14 -60.03 -8.14
C GLU A 605 10.58 -59.35 -6.89
N LYS A 606 11.32 -58.35 -6.36
CA LYS A 606 10.88 -57.58 -5.18
C LYS A 606 9.64 -56.75 -5.46
N SER A 607 9.51 -56.16 -6.68
CA SER A 607 8.35 -55.41 -7.08
C SER A 607 7.07 -56.31 -7.18
N LYS A 608 7.24 -57.57 -7.61
CA LYS A 608 6.13 -58.55 -7.63
C LYS A 608 5.70 -58.94 -6.21
N GLU A 609 6.66 -59.18 -5.31
CA GLU A 609 6.36 -59.49 -3.90
C GLU A 609 5.51 -58.36 -3.28
N MET A 610 5.86 -57.11 -3.59
CA MET A 610 5.18 -55.94 -3.06
C MET A 610 3.96 -55.48 -3.90
N LYS A 611 3.57 -56.23 -4.93
CA LYS A 611 2.44 -55.99 -5.85
C LYS A 611 2.53 -54.63 -6.56
N ILE A 612 3.75 -54.16 -6.91
CA ILE A 612 3.98 -52.92 -7.63
C ILE A 612 3.92 -53.20 -9.14
N PHE A 613 3.14 -52.40 -9.86
CA PHE A 613 3.07 -52.50 -11.31
C PHE A 613 4.36 -51.97 -11.98
N VAL A 614 4.84 -52.71 -12.99
CA VAL A 614 6.06 -52.35 -13.73
C VAL A 614 5.76 -52.28 -15.23
N ASP A 615 5.98 -51.13 -15.87
CA ASP A 615 5.81 -50.95 -17.30
C ASP A 615 7.02 -51.52 -18.09
N LYS A 616 6.86 -52.71 -18.60
CA LYS A 616 7.90 -53.42 -19.34
C LYS A 616 8.32 -52.72 -20.64
N TRP A 617 7.43 -51.93 -21.24
CA TRP A 617 7.69 -51.29 -22.53
C TRP A 617 8.83 -50.24 -22.42
N ARG A 618 8.84 -49.48 -21.37
CA ARG A 618 9.88 -48.50 -21.08
C ARG A 618 11.28 -49.10 -20.98
N TYR A 619 11.41 -50.23 -20.35
CA TYR A 619 12.71 -50.92 -20.18
C TYR A 619 13.16 -51.66 -21.43
N LYS A 620 12.20 -52.18 -22.21
CA LYS A 620 12.47 -52.67 -23.54
C LYS A 620 13.10 -51.59 -24.45
N GLN A 621 12.56 -50.39 -24.40
CA GLN A 621 13.05 -49.27 -25.15
C GLN A 621 14.47 -48.85 -24.69
N ALA A 622 14.69 -48.73 -23.38
CA ALA A 622 15.99 -48.44 -22.79
C ALA A 622 17.07 -49.48 -23.16
N PHE A 623 16.70 -50.77 -23.20
CA PHE A 623 17.57 -51.84 -23.68
C PHE A 623 17.89 -51.71 -25.16
N MET A 624 16.94 -51.42 -26.00
CA MET A 624 17.15 -51.26 -27.46
C MET A 624 18.05 -50.05 -27.76
N GLU A 625 18.00 -49.01 -26.99
CA GLU A 625 18.91 -47.83 -27.15
C GLU A 625 20.37 -48.18 -26.90
N LYS A 626 20.70 -48.80 -25.75
CA LYS A 626 22.10 -49.01 -25.33
C LYS A 626 22.63 -50.43 -25.66
N HIS A 627 21.78 -51.45 -25.69
CA HIS A 627 22.18 -52.86 -25.72
C HIS A 627 21.68 -53.64 -26.97
N LYS A 628 21.16 -52.97 -28.00
CA LYS A 628 20.62 -53.62 -29.22
C LYS A 628 21.61 -54.64 -29.87
N LYS A 629 22.90 -54.36 -29.78
CA LYS A 629 23.96 -55.22 -30.39
C LYS A 629 24.40 -56.35 -29.47
N LEU A 630 23.84 -56.46 -28.23
CA LEU A 630 24.24 -57.47 -27.28
C LEU A 630 23.51 -58.79 -27.57
N LYS A 631 24.25 -59.73 -28.20
CA LYS A 631 23.75 -61.09 -28.50
C LYS A 631 24.18 -62.08 -27.42
N VAL A 632 23.28 -62.97 -26.99
CA VAL A 632 23.58 -64.01 -25.99
C VAL A 632 24.77 -64.86 -26.38
N ALA A 633 24.91 -65.20 -27.68
CA ALA A 633 25.98 -66.00 -28.25
C ALA A 633 27.37 -65.38 -28.13
N ARG A 634 27.50 -64.05 -27.85
CA ARG A 634 28.79 -63.39 -27.70
C ARG A 634 29.32 -63.42 -26.27
N LEU A 635 28.54 -63.87 -25.27
CA LEU A 635 28.98 -63.98 -23.90
C LEU A 635 29.82 -65.27 -23.76
N ARG A 636 31.05 -65.13 -23.31
CA ARG A 636 31.97 -66.28 -23.09
C ARG A 636 31.47 -67.16 -21.96
N LYS A 637 31.76 -68.48 -22.01
CA LYS A 637 31.39 -69.47 -20.96
C LYS A 637 31.78 -69.03 -19.53
N LYS A 638 32.79 -68.20 -19.32
CA LYS A 638 33.19 -67.65 -18.03
C LYS A 638 32.17 -66.68 -17.41
N ASN A 639 31.19 -66.17 -18.17
CA ASN A 639 30.18 -65.23 -17.71
C ASN A 639 28.78 -65.85 -17.70
N PHE A 640 28.66 -67.10 -17.37
CA PHE A 640 27.39 -67.86 -17.42
C PHE A 640 26.25 -67.17 -16.66
N ARG A 641 26.48 -66.65 -15.43
CA ARG A 641 25.47 -65.87 -14.68
C ARG A 641 24.96 -64.63 -15.41
N LYS A 642 25.85 -63.86 -16.07
CA LYS A 642 25.47 -62.71 -16.86
C LYS A 642 24.62 -63.09 -18.09
N MET A 643 24.91 -64.27 -18.66
CA MET A 643 24.16 -64.80 -19.80
C MET A 643 22.76 -65.25 -19.36
N GLU A 644 22.65 -65.95 -18.28
CA GLU A 644 21.33 -66.36 -17.70
C GLU A 644 20.50 -65.12 -17.32
N ALA A 645 21.07 -64.13 -16.65
CA ALA A 645 20.39 -62.91 -16.29
C ALA A 645 19.90 -62.12 -17.53
N LEU A 646 20.71 -62.07 -18.63
CA LEU A 646 20.32 -61.46 -19.88
C LEU A 646 19.14 -62.19 -20.55
N ILE A 647 19.15 -63.53 -20.54
CA ILE A 647 18.04 -64.36 -21.04
C ILE A 647 16.78 -64.13 -20.24
N ALA A 648 16.88 -64.17 -18.90
CA ALA A 648 15.76 -63.88 -18.00
C ALA A 648 15.16 -62.51 -18.23
N PHE A 649 16.01 -61.47 -18.38
CA PHE A 649 15.55 -60.13 -18.70
C PHE A 649 14.84 -60.04 -20.07
N LYS A 650 15.43 -60.64 -21.13
CA LYS A 650 14.81 -60.65 -22.46
C LYS A 650 13.44 -61.32 -22.47
N ASN A 651 13.31 -62.46 -21.79
CA ASN A 651 12.04 -63.15 -21.65
C ASN A 651 11.03 -62.29 -20.88
N TRP A 652 11.44 -61.68 -19.78
CA TRP A 652 10.59 -60.80 -18.98
C TRP A 652 10.12 -59.56 -19.78
N ALA A 653 11.02 -58.95 -20.54
CA ALA A 653 10.74 -57.75 -21.34
C ALA A 653 10.02 -58.01 -22.66
N GLY A 654 9.77 -59.31 -23.02
CA GLY A 654 9.16 -59.69 -24.31
C GLY A 654 10.08 -59.37 -25.51
N LEU A 655 11.38 -59.45 -25.31
CA LEU A 655 12.37 -59.37 -26.37
C LEU A 655 12.66 -60.83 -26.81
N ASN A 656 12.06 -61.28 -27.91
CA ASN A 656 12.37 -62.60 -28.42
C ASN A 656 13.88 -62.81 -28.59
N ALA A 657 14.38 -63.93 -28.09
CA ALA A 657 15.79 -64.29 -28.04
C ALA A 657 16.41 -64.45 -29.44
#